data_88c7c3d50a5373905c58fd0c79d0d1a2
#
_entry.id   88c7c3d50a5373905c58fd0c79d0d1a2
#
_cell.length_a   1.000
_cell.length_b   1.000
_cell.length_c   1.000
_cell.angle_alpha   90.00
_cell.angle_beta   90.00
_cell.angle_gamma   90.00
#
_symmetry.space_group_name_H-M   'P 1'
#
loop_
_entity.id
_entity.type
_entity.pdbx_description
1 polymer ?
#
loop_
_entity_poly.entity_id
_entity_poly.type
_entity_poly.pdbx_seq_one_letter_code
_entity_poly.pdbx_strand_id
1 'polypeptide(L)'
;MRIIIFLGIVLPCLNLYAQALCPILPKPVTYIDGGANKSSLLRDTLHFNAHNLPQSIAEVLPEIAKLYLPDPSLVELMPNKGFITFQQLTGGYPESYSINVNTDQIRITYTSESSCFNALQSLFQLITMEDDSNRFKIPVSFVKDYPSFRWRGLHLDVSRHFFSVAEVKKYLDLMSMYKFNVFHWHLTDDQGWRIEIKRYPKLTSIGAWRDSTIENHYSTFPRTWNTTPYGGFYTQEQIKEVVAYAAARQITVVPEIEMPGHARAALAAYPEYSCNGNKQAVTGVWGVFDDVFCTKDSTILFLQNILDEVMELFPSPYIHVGGDEVPKTRWKQCPRCQATIKTLALADEHELQSYFIGQMDQYLQAHNRKLIGWDEILEGGLTSGAAVMSWRGTEGGIAAAKQGHFVVMSPGSHCYFDHYQGKSVSEPLAIGGYTPLEKVYEFNPIPEGLKDQEAQYILGGQANLWTEYIPSFEQLTYMTYPRAIALSQALWGGTKAPYKAFEGVLKTFHIPRLMGSILNTNVSLSFMKPSFKFNRTPDGISLAFGFKDTNESVVVSANDDHDGVWLDHNKTIAFERTIKNTAAHNLTFFSPCCADSLRIISHQGLGAQVTYITPPNSRYDSGDLTLVDGQFGARPWRGYQWVGFDTNSITIRIDLGKKTKIKGLELGFLNEPSSWIHLPEEVVILTDRNQRKTFKITSERTSITYRKKTQSLLLTVKGLESIPPGLPGEGNTPWIFADEFIVK
;
A
#
# COMPACT_ATOMS: atom_id res chain seq x y z
N MET A 1 -60.32 -31.80 32.85
CA MET A 1 -59.04 -31.89 33.50
C MET A 1 -57.97 -31.87 32.36
N ARG A 2 -57.52 -30.70 32.02
CA ARG A 2 -56.46 -30.50 30.95
C ARG A 2 -55.12 -30.24 31.62
N ILE A 3 -54.19 -31.15 31.44
CA ILE A 3 -52.83 -31.07 31.95
C ILE A 3 -52.06 -30.22 30.96
N ILE A 4 -51.57 -29.07 31.41
CA ILE A 4 -50.63 -28.20 30.64
C ILE A 4 -49.23 -28.61 31.07
N ILE A 5 -48.46 -29.22 30.14
CA ILE A 5 -47.04 -29.54 30.32
C ILE A 5 -46.26 -28.27 29.93
N PHE A 6 -45.57 -27.64 30.89
CA PHE A 6 -44.58 -26.61 30.68
C PHE A 6 -43.26 -27.28 30.26
N LEU A 7 -42.90 -27.17 28.98
CA LEU A 7 -41.54 -27.46 28.53
C LEU A 7 -40.66 -26.24 28.85
N GLY A 8 -39.87 -26.36 29.90
CA GLY A 8 -38.82 -25.39 30.20
C GLY A 8 -37.69 -25.54 29.20
N ILE A 9 -37.56 -24.60 28.29
CA ILE A 9 -36.37 -24.47 27.41
C ILE A 9 -35.22 -23.91 28.28
N VAL A 10 -34.33 -24.80 28.69
CA VAL A 10 -33.05 -24.41 29.27
C VAL A 10 -32.19 -23.90 28.12
N LEU A 11 -32.14 -22.59 27.95
CA LEU A 11 -31.08 -21.95 27.12
C LEU A 11 -29.75 -22.19 27.83
N PRO A 12 -28.75 -22.82 27.18
CA PRO A 12 -27.40 -22.80 27.71
C PRO A 12 -26.92 -21.35 27.62
N CYS A 13 -26.67 -20.73 28.76
CA CYS A 13 -25.86 -19.51 28.83
C CYS A 13 -24.49 -19.84 28.23
N LEU A 14 -24.30 -19.52 26.96
CA LEU A 14 -22.99 -19.40 26.35
C LEU A 14 -22.28 -18.25 27.08
N ASN A 15 -21.49 -18.59 28.09
CA ASN A 15 -20.46 -17.72 28.61
C ASN A 15 -19.50 -17.46 27.46
N LEU A 16 -19.69 -16.35 26.76
CA LEU A 16 -18.69 -15.73 25.95
C LEU A 16 -17.55 -15.31 26.90
N TYR A 17 -16.67 -16.24 27.21
CA TYR A 17 -15.35 -15.89 27.73
C TYR A 17 -14.75 -14.92 26.70
N ALA A 18 -14.50 -13.69 27.11
CA ALA A 18 -13.67 -12.77 26.37
C ALA A 18 -12.33 -13.49 26.15
N GLN A 19 -12.14 -14.04 24.97
CA GLN A 19 -10.86 -14.64 24.58
C GLN A 19 -9.84 -13.52 24.63
N ALA A 20 -8.81 -13.65 25.49
CA ALA A 20 -7.74 -12.69 25.54
C ALA A 20 -7.16 -12.49 24.12
N LEU A 21 -7.05 -11.24 23.71
CA LEU A 21 -6.54 -10.90 22.39
C LEU A 21 -5.10 -11.39 22.25
N CYS A 22 -4.81 -12.17 21.21
CA CYS A 22 -3.46 -12.58 20.88
C CYS A 22 -2.65 -11.34 20.47
N PRO A 23 -1.57 -10.95 21.19
CA PRO A 23 -0.81 -9.76 20.87
C PRO A 23 0.18 -9.93 19.71
N ILE A 24 0.27 -11.13 19.11
CA ILE A 24 1.19 -11.45 18.02
C ILE A 24 0.56 -11.11 16.67
N LEU A 25 1.28 -10.33 15.86
CA LEU A 25 1.01 -10.10 14.45
C LEU A 25 2.26 -10.35 13.59
N PRO A 26 2.16 -11.02 12.44
CA PRO A 26 0.95 -11.69 11.97
C PRO A 26 0.46 -12.74 12.98
N LYS A 27 -0.88 -12.90 13.05
CA LYS A 27 -1.52 -13.83 13.99
C LYS A 27 -1.07 -15.25 13.71
N PRO A 28 -0.59 -15.98 14.73
CA PRO A 28 -0.12 -17.35 14.54
C PRO A 28 -1.27 -18.31 14.21
N VAL A 29 -0.94 -19.42 13.58
CA VAL A 29 -1.90 -20.50 13.24
C VAL A 29 -2.62 -21.00 14.49
N THR A 30 -1.89 -21.14 15.60
CA THR A 30 -2.46 -21.53 16.90
C THR A 30 -1.93 -20.61 17.99
N TYR A 31 -2.84 -20.02 18.77
CA TYR A 31 -2.55 -19.34 20.01
C TYR A 31 -3.51 -19.84 21.08
N ILE A 32 -2.97 -20.40 22.15
CA ILE A 32 -3.73 -20.85 23.32
C ILE A 32 -3.26 -20.03 24.50
N ASP A 33 -4.14 -19.18 25.01
CA ASP A 33 -3.93 -18.43 26.23
C ASP A 33 -4.07 -19.35 27.45
N GLY A 34 -3.17 -19.21 28.41
CA GLY A 34 -3.21 -19.94 29.67
C GLY A 34 -4.43 -19.64 30.57
N GLY A 35 -5.29 -18.68 30.18
CA GLY A 35 -6.52 -18.27 30.86
C GLY A 35 -6.35 -17.08 31.81
N ALA A 36 -7.42 -16.30 32.00
CA ALA A 36 -7.46 -15.01 32.70
C ALA A 36 -6.98 -15.04 34.19
N ASN A 37 -6.93 -16.20 34.80
CA ASN A 37 -6.51 -16.40 36.20
C ASN A 37 -5.09 -17.03 36.32
N LYS A 38 -4.36 -17.20 35.23
CA LYS A 38 -3.03 -17.82 35.27
C LYS A 38 -1.92 -16.80 35.35
N SER A 39 -0.95 -17.11 36.20
CA SER A 39 0.26 -16.35 36.43
C SER A 39 1.03 -16.11 35.13
N SER A 40 1.47 -14.90 34.92
CA SER A 40 2.50 -14.59 33.93
C SER A 40 3.86 -15.00 34.47
N LEU A 41 4.77 -15.38 33.57
CA LEU A 41 6.18 -15.50 33.91
C LEU A 41 6.74 -14.08 34.10
N LEU A 42 7.24 -13.78 35.31
CA LEU A 42 7.84 -12.49 35.65
C LEU A 42 9.36 -12.65 35.77
N ARG A 43 10.11 -11.78 35.13
CA ARG A 43 11.58 -11.79 35.15
C ARG A 43 12.15 -10.39 35.06
N ASP A 44 13.26 -10.16 35.78
CA ASP A 44 14.00 -8.91 35.68
C ASP A 44 14.96 -8.90 34.48
N THR A 45 15.43 -10.08 34.08
CA THR A 45 16.34 -10.29 32.94
C THR A 45 15.87 -11.50 32.12
N LEU A 46 16.04 -11.43 30.81
CA LEU A 46 15.74 -12.52 29.87
C LEU A 46 16.99 -13.36 29.61
N HIS A 47 17.08 -14.52 30.23
CA HIS A 47 18.21 -15.45 30.08
C HIS A 47 17.92 -16.48 28.99
N PHE A 48 18.59 -16.33 27.86
CA PHE A 48 18.55 -17.24 26.72
C PHE A 48 19.63 -18.33 26.85
N ASN A 49 19.25 -19.59 26.75
CA ASN A 49 20.20 -20.69 26.72
C ASN A 49 20.80 -20.78 25.31
N ALA A 50 22.13 -20.60 25.20
CA ALA A 50 22.84 -20.66 23.93
C ALA A 50 22.85 -22.08 23.31
N HIS A 51 22.59 -23.14 24.11
CA HIS A 51 22.56 -24.50 23.62
C HIS A 51 21.40 -24.67 22.61
N ASN A 52 21.70 -25.20 21.44
CA ASN A 52 20.77 -25.37 20.31
C ASN A 52 20.17 -24.04 19.75
N LEU A 53 20.70 -22.88 20.09
CA LEU A 53 20.42 -21.63 19.38
C LEU A 53 21.39 -21.53 18.19
N PRO A 54 20.93 -21.35 16.94
CA PRO A 54 21.82 -21.13 15.80
C PRO A 54 22.75 -19.93 16.06
N GLN A 55 24.03 -20.09 15.71
CA GLN A 55 25.02 -19.04 16.00
C GLN A 55 24.67 -17.71 15.28
N SER A 56 24.24 -17.81 14.03
CA SER A 56 23.77 -16.65 13.25
C SER A 56 22.66 -15.86 13.96
N ILE A 57 21.78 -16.55 14.68
CA ILE A 57 20.69 -15.95 15.46
C ILE A 57 21.21 -15.44 16.80
N ALA A 58 22.13 -16.15 17.44
CA ALA A 58 22.74 -15.69 18.70
C ALA A 58 23.49 -14.35 18.52
N GLU A 59 24.18 -14.17 17.40
CA GLU A 59 24.91 -12.95 17.06
C GLU A 59 24.01 -11.72 16.89
N VAL A 60 22.80 -11.91 16.36
CA VAL A 60 21.85 -10.80 16.13
C VAL A 60 20.80 -10.64 17.23
N LEU A 61 20.75 -11.53 18.21
CA LEU A 61 19.76 -11.47 19.30
C LEU A 61 19.76 -10.13 20.06
N PRO A 62 20.91 -9.52 20.41
CA PRO A 62 20.91 -8.21 21.06
C PRO A 62 20.32 -7.09 20.18
N GLU A 63 20.53 -7.18 18.86
CA GLU A 63 19.97 -6.19 17.92
C GLU A 63 18.45 -6.37 17.78
N ILE A 64 17.96 -7.60 17.74
CA ILE A 64 16.52 -7.87 17.75
C ILE A 64 15.89 -7.33 19.04
N ALA A 65 16.51 -7.59 20.20
CA ALA A 65 16.00 -7.13 21.48
C ALA A 65 15.82 -5.60 21.54
N LYS A 66 16.74 -4.84 20.94
CA LYS A 66 16.65 -3.37 20.85
C LYS A 66 15.38 -2.86 20.17
N LEU A 67 14.78 -3.66 19.28
CA LEU A 67 13.56 -3.26 18.57
C LEU A 67 12.31 -3.32 19.46
N TYR A 68 12.38 -4.07 20.57
CA TYR A 68 11.23 -4.37 21.41
C TYR A 68 11.38 -3.90 22.86
N LEU A 69 12.60 -3.81 23.34
CA LEU A 69 12.89 -3.56 24.76
C LEU A 69 13.53 -2.18 24.96
N PRO A 70 13.13 -1.47 26.00
CA PRO A 70 13.71 -0.17 26.34
C PRO A 70 15.18 -0.29 26.74
N ASP A 71 15.56 -1.40 27.38
CA ASP A 71 16.94 -1.72 27.76
C ASP A 71 17.35 -3.11 27.25
N PRO A 72 18.08 -3.20 26.15
CA PRO A 72 18.55 -4.47 25.59
C PRO A 72 19.62 -5.17 26.44
N SER A 73 20.25 -4.50 27.40
CA SER A 73 21.23 -5.12 28.32
C SER A 73 20.58 -6.14 29.27
N LEU A 74 19.23 -6.10 29.37
CA LEU A 74 18.47 -7.07 30.14
C LEU A 74 18.25 -8.41 29.38
N VAL A 75 18.88 -8.58 28.22
CA VAL A 75 18.91 -9.85 27.49
C VAL A 75 20.30 -10.46 27.58
N GLU A 76 20.39 -11.62 28.22
CA GLU A 76 21.63 -12.32 28.41
C GLU A 76 21.64 -13.68 27.73
N LEU A 77 22.73 -13.96 27.02
CA LEU A 77 22.99 -15.26 26.40
C LEU A 77 23.89 -16.10 27.32
N MET A 78 23.35 -17.21 27.83
CA MET A 78 23.99 -18.07 28.79
C MET A 78 24.44 -19.38 28.13
N PRO A 79 25.68 -19.86 28.28
CA PRO A 79 26.19 -21.04 27.55
C PRO A 79 25.38 -22.33 27.75
N ASN A 80 24.95 -22.62 28.99
CA ASN A 80 24.19 -23.84 29.30
C ASN A 80 23.12 -23.60 30.37
N LYS A 81 22.74 -22.37 30.56
CA LYS A 81 21.75 -21.94 31.55
C LYS A 81 20.80 -20.98 30.88
N GLY A 82 19.65 -20.79 31.45
CA GLY A 82 18.63 -19.90 30.94
C GLY A 82 17.26 -20.58 30.95
N PHE A 83 16.23 -19.80 31.21
CA PHE A 83 14.86 -20.32 31.22
C PHE A 83 14.20 -20.27 29.83
N ILE A 84 14.84 -19.62 28.84
CA ILE A 84 14.45 -19.66 27.43
C ILE A 84 15.34 -20.66 26.70
N THR A 85 14.76 -21.78 26.27
CA THR A 85 15.48 -22.94 25.71
C THR A 85 15.04 -23.19 24.26
N PHE A 86 15.95 -23.78 23.49
CA PHE A 86 15.77 -24.05 22.06
C PHE A 86 15.90 -25.53 21.75
N GLN A 87 15.10 -26.01 20.80
CA GLN A 87 15.18 -27.37 20.28
C GLN A 87 14.91 -27.37 18.77
N GLN A 88 15.88 -27.78 17.98
CA GLN A 88 15.68 -27.99 16.56
C GLN A 88 14.93 -29.31 16.32
N LEU A 89 13.94 -29.28 15.43
CA LEU A 89 13.18 -30.45 15.00
C LEU A 89 13.58 -30.82 13.57
N THR A 90 13.59 -32.13 13.30
CA THR A 90 13.76 -32.67 11.95
C THR A 90 12.40 -32.96 11.34
N GLY A 91 12.12 -32.38 10.15
CA GLY A 91 10.83 -32.53 9.45
C GLY A 91 9.75 -31.55 9.94
N GLY A 92 8.60 -31.60 9.30
CA GLY A 92 7.49 -30.68 9.53
C GLY A 92 7.31 -29.67 8.39
N TYR A 93 6.43 -28.69 8.59
CA TYR A 93 6.28 -27.60 7.62
C TYR A 93 7.54 -26.72 7.59
N PRO A 94 7.98 -26.29 6.40
CA PRO A 94 9.05 -25.30 6.29
C PRO A 94 8.74 -24.05 7.13
N GLU A 95 9.76 -23.48 7.77
CA GLU A 95 9.67 -22.33 8.65
C GLU A 95 8.71 -22.49 9.86
N SER A 96 8.36 -23.74 10.26
CA SER A 96 7.48 -23.95 11.41
C SER A 96 8.20 -23.84 12.75
N TYR A 97 7.51 -23.32 13.74
CA TYR A 97 7.99 -23.23 15.12
C TYR A 97 6.86 -23.38 16.14
N SER A 98 7.23 -23.62 17.40
CA SER A 98 6.32 -23.44 18.53
C SER A 98 7.01 -22.76 19.71
N ILE A 99 6.21 -22.05 20.51
CA ILE A 99 6.64 -21.40 21.75
C ILE A 99 5.71 -21.92 22.85
N ASN A 100 6.29 -22.52 23.88
CA ASN A 100 5.56 -22.97 25.06
C ASN A 100 6.04 -22.16 26.29
N VAL A 101 5.21 -21.26 26.78
CA VAL A 101 5.46 -20.44 27.96
C VAL A 101 4.77 -21.04 29.16
N ASN A 102 5.56 -21.49 30.13
CA ASN A 102 5.11 -21.95 31.43
C ASN A 102 5.47 -20.92 32.50
N THR A 103 5.15 -21.20 33.77
CA THR A 103 5.44 -20.30 34.90
C THR A 103 6.93 -20.12 35.22
N ASP A 104 7.78 -21.03 34.76
CA ASP A 104 9.22 -21.12 35.10
C ASP A 104 10.15 -21.16 33.87
N GLN A 105 9.66 -21.60 32.73
CA GLN A 105 10.48 -21.71 31.52
C GLN A 105 9.71 -21.38 30.23
N ILE A 106 10.49 -21.03 29.20
CA ILE A 106 10.03 -20.90 27.83
C ILE A 106 10.79 -21.92 26.97
N ARG A 107 10.05 -22.73 26.22
CA ARG A 107 10.63 -23.65 25.26
C ARG A 107 10.23 -23.25 23.84
N ILE A 108 11.23 -23.02 22.99
CA ILE A 108 11.07 -22.75 21.56
C ILE A 108 11.51 -23.99 20.79
N THR A 109 10.61 -24.53 19.93
CA THR A 109 10.98 -25.56 18.95
C THR A 109 10.93 -24.94 17.56
N TYR A 110 11.84 -25.33 16.66
CA TYR A 110 11.97 -24.74 15.34
C TYR A 110 12.52 -25.76 14.33
N THR A 111 12.23 -25.56 13.02
CA THR A 111 12.68 -26.46 11.94
C THR A 111 13.86 -25.92 11.14
N SER A 112 14.06 -24.58 11.12
CA SER A 112 15.11 -23.89 10.36
C SER A 112 15.57 -22.65 11.10
N GLU A 113 16.68 -22.04 10.70
CA GLU A 113 17.14 -20.76 11.27
C GLU A 113 16.10 -19.66 11.12
N SER A 114 15.42 -19.58 9.95
CA SER A 114 14.35 -18.62 9.72
C SER A 114 13.15 -18.82 10.65
N SER A 115 12.78 -20.09 10.95
CA SER A 115 11.72 -20.36 11.92
C SER A 115 12.14 -20.03 13.35
N CYS A 116 13.41 -20.23 13.72
CA CYS A 116 13.95 -19.78 15.01
C CYS A 116 13.89 -18.25 15.13
N PHE A 117 14.31 -17.53 14.10
CA PHE A 117 14.23 -16.08 14.03
C PHE A 117 12.77 -15.58 14.17
N ASN A 118 11.83 -16.16 13.42
CA ASN A 118 10.41 -15.84 13.47
C ASN A 118 9.78 -16.15 14.84
N ALA A 119 10.25 -17.21 15.51
CA ALA A 119 9.83 -17.52 16.88
C ALA A 119 10.27 -16.45 17.88
N LEU A 120 11.48 -15.91 17.73
CA LEU A 120 11.96 -14.81 18.55
C LEU A 120 11.13 -13.53 18.32
N GLN A 121 10.79 -13.19 17.07
CA GLN A 121 9.89 -12.06 16.79
C GLN A 121 8.56 -12.23 17.52
N SER A 122 7.97 -13.44 17.49
CA SER A 122 6.72 -13.73 18.22
C SER A 122 6.90 -13.70 19.74
N LEU A 123 8.00 -14.21 20.26
CA LEU A 123 8.28 -14.14 21.69
C LEU A 123 8.38 -12.69 22.17
N PHE A 124 9.15 -11.85 21.49
CA PHE A 124 9.30 -10.44 21.84
C PHE A 124 7.98 -9.67 21.75
N GLN A 125 7.08 -10.05 20.85
CA GLN A 125 5.74 -9.47 20.79
C GLN A 125 4.85 -9.85 21.97
N LEU A 126 5.08 -11.00 22.62
CA LEU A 126 4.39 -11.43 23.83
C LEU A 126 4.86 -10.70 25.10
N ILE A 127 6.09 -10.15 25.06
CA ILE A 127 6.69 -9.51 26.22
C ILE A 127 6.07 -8.12 26.42
N THR A 128 5.63 -7.86 27.65
CA THR A 128 5.22 -6.54 28.15
C THR A 128 6.01 -6.20 29.41
N MET A 129 6.00 -4.93 29.81
CA MET A 129 6.53 -4.53 31.11
C MET A 129 5.40 -4.52 32.12
N GLU A 130 5.69 -4.88 33.36
CA GLU A 130 4.75 -4.73 34.47
C GLU A 130 4.78 -3.28 34.98
N ASP A 131 3.62 -2.66 35.12
CA ASP A 131 3.46 -1.20 35.27
C ASP A 131 4.29 -0.56 36.41
N ASP A 132 4.56 -1.28 37.50
CA ASP A 132 5.20 -0.71 38.69
C ASP A 132 6.57 -1.34 39.05
N SER A 133 7.12 -2.28 38.28
CA SER A 133 8.21 -3.12 38.75
C SER A 133 9.42 -3.27 37.85
N ASN A 134 9.51 -2.64 36.70
CA ASN A 134 10.56 -2.87 35.69
C ASN A 134 10.80 -4.35 35.34
N ARG A 135 9.81 -5.23 35.54
CA ARG A 135 9.90 -6.66 35.22
C ARG A 135 9.20 -6.99 33.92
N PHE A 136 9.82 -7.89 33.17
CA PHE A 136 9.19 -8.47 32.01
C PHE A 136 8.03 -9.40 32.43
N LYS A 137 6.88 -9.19 31.81
CA LYS A 137 5.67 -9.99 31.99
C LYS A 137 5.36 -10.73 30.70
N ILE A 138 5.38 -12.06 30.77
CA ILE A 138 5.16 -12.93 29.61
C ILE A 138 3.97 -13.84 29.93
N PRO A 139 2.85 -13.81 29.15
CA PRO A 139 1.69 -14.60 29.44
C PRO A 139 1.97 -16.09 29.25
N VAL A 140 1.53 -16.92 30.21
CA VAL A 140 1.54 -18.38 30.04
C VAL A 140 0.69 -18.74 28.83
N SER A 141 1.32 -19.32 27.81
CA SER A 141 0.67 -19.53 26.52
C SER A 141 1.37 -20.59 25.67
N PHE A 142 0.64 -21.08 24.67
CA PHE A 142 1.20 -21.95 23.65
C PHE A 142 0.97 -21.33 22.26
N VAL A 143 2.05 -21.21 21.47
CA VAL A 143 2.04 -20.75 20.10
C VAL A 143 2.53 -21.87 19.21
N LYS A 144 1.83 -22.14 18.09
CA LYS A 144 2.32 -22.97 16.98
C LYS A 144 2.07 -22.20 15.68
N ASP A 145 3.09 -22.11 14.84
CA ASP A 145 3.04 -21.20 13.72
C ASP A 145 3.92 -21.61 12.54
N TYR A 146 3.53 -21.19 11.33
CA TYR A 146 4.24 -21.33 10.07
C TYR A 146 3.61 -20.44 8.99
N PRO A 147 4.38 -19.97 7.97
CA PRO A 147 3.83 -19.14 6.90
C PRO A 147 3.08 -19.96 5.85
N SER A 148 2.08 -19.36 5.21
CA SER A 148 1.38 -19.93 4.05
C SER A 148 2.09 -19.65 2.73
N PHE A 149 2.84 -18.55 2.63
CA PHE A 149 3.50 -18.13 1.41
C PHE A 149 5.01 -18.02 1.57
N ARG A 150 5.74 -18.40 0.50
CA ARG A 150 7.20 -18.35 0.45
C ARG A 150 7.75 -16.95 0.23
N TRP A 151 7.01 -16.10 -0.51
CA TRP A 151 7.37 -14.72 -0.77
C TRP A 151 6.49 -13.78 0.05
N ARG A 152 7.10 -13.09 0.98
CA ARG A 152 6.48 -12.08 1.83
C ARG A 152 7.32 -10.81 1.68
N GLY A 153 6.97 -10.01 0.66
CA GLY A 153 7.83 -8.95 0.16
C GLY A 153 7.41 -7.55 0.57
N LEU A 154 8.41 -6.68 0.73
CA LEU A 154 8.28 -5.23 0.62
C LEU A 154 9.31 -4.70 -0.36
N HIS A 155 8.90 -3.76 -1.19
CA HIS A 155 9.71 -3.04 -2.16
C HIS A 155 10.11 -1.67 -1.61
N LEU A 156 11.22 -1.14 -2.06
CA LEU A 156 11.62 0.25 -1.85
C LEU A 156 12.29 0.79 -3.10
N ASP A 157 11.69 1.81 -3.69
CA ASP A 157 12.29 2.64 -4.72
C ASP A 157 13.28 3.62 -4.08
N VAL A 158 14.56 3.51 -4.47
CA VAL A 158 15.61 4.44 -4.05
C VAL A 158 16.09 5.35 -5.19
N SER A 159 15.44 5.22 -6.36
CA SER A 159 15.74 6.00 -7.55
C SER A 159 15.08 7.37 -7.55
N ARG A 160 13.76 7.44 -7.30
CA ARG A 160 13.04 8.71 -7.25
C ARG A 160 13.49 9.55 -6.06
N HIS A 161 13.55 8.94 -4.86
CA HIS A 161 14.23 9.51 -3.70
C HIS A 161 15.22 8.51 -3.10
N PHE A 162 16.42 9.01 -2.79
CA PHE A 162 17.54 8.21 -2.29
C PHE A 162 17.46 8.07 -0.77
N PHE A 163 17.63 6.86 -0.26
CA PHE A 163 17.69 6.54 1.16
C PHE A 163 19.08 6.06 1.53
N SER A 164 19.61 6.55 2.64
CA SER A 164 20.94 6.14 3.14
C SER A 164 20.95 4.66 3.56
N VAL A 165 22.14 4.06 3.62
CA VAL A 165 22.34 2.69 4.15
C VAL A 165 21.72 2.53 5.54
N ALA A 166 21.83 3.55 6.38
CA ALA A 166 21.25 3.52 7.73
C ALA A 166 19.70 3.46 7.70
N GLU A 167 19.06 4.18 6.80
CA GLU A 167 17.61 4.15 6.64
C GLU A 167 17.13 2.82 6.04
N VAL A 168 17.84 2.29 5.04
CA VAL A 168 17.56 0.96 4.47
C VAL A 168 17.65 -0.13 5.56
N LYS A 169 18.67 -0.07 6.44
CA LYS A 169 18.78 -1.00 7.56
C LYS A 169 17.62 -0.89 8.55
N LYS A 170 17.19 0.33 8.90
CA LYS A 170 15.99 0.53 9.72
C LYS A 170 14.73 -0.04 9.07
N TYR A 171 14.61 0.09 7.74
CA TYR A 171 13.51 -0.49 6.99
C TYR A 171 13.51 -2.03 7.06
N LEU A 172 14.71 -2.66 6.93
CA LEU A 172 14.90 -4.10 7.12
C LEU A 172 14.56 -4.57 8.55
N ASP A 173 14.90 -3.77 9.57
CA ASP A 173 14.51 -4.04 10.95
C ASP A 173 12.98 -4.10 11.09
N LEU A 174 12.28 -3.08 10.58
CA LEU A 174 10.82 -3.03 10.59
C LEU A 174 10.18 -4.19 9.80
N MET A 175 10.77 -4.58 8.67
CA MET A 175 10.35 -5.76 7.91
C MET A 175 10.46 -7.03 8.76
N SER A 176 11.58 -7.21 9.43
CA SER A 176 11.87 -8.39 10.25
C SER A 176 10.90 -8.57 11.41
N MET A 177 10.49 -7.47 12.07
CA MET A 177 9.51 -7.47 13.16
C MET A 177 8.18 -8.13 12.78
N TYR A 178 7.82 -8.04 11.50
CA TYR A 178 6.55 -8.57 10.97
C TYR A 178 6.74 -9.73 9.99
N LYS A 179 7.90 -10.41 10.06
CA LYS A 179 8.21 -11.69 9.38
C LYS A 179 8.20 -11.60 7.85
N PHE A 180 8.47 -10.43 7.27
CA PHE A 180 8.80 -10.32 5.86
C PHE A 180 10.16 -10.97 5.60
N ASN A 181 10.30 -11.61 4.43
CA ASN A 181 11.53 -12.36 4.09
C ASN A 181 12.12 -11.98 2.73
N VAL A 182 11.51 -11.05 1.99
CA VAL A 182 12.03 -10.54 0.73
C VAL A 182 12.01 -9.02 0.72
N PHE A 183 13.17 -8.44 0.50
CA PHE A 183 13.36 -7.01 0.24
C PHE A 183 13.62 -6.82 -1.25
N HIS A 184 12.67 -6.24 -1.97
CA HIS A 184 12.81 -5.88 -3.36
C HIS A 184 13.39 -4.46 -3.44
N TRP A 185 14.65 -4.35 -3.88
CA TRP A 185 15.40 -3.10 -3.91
C TRP A 185 15.47 -2.53 -5.31
N HIS A 186 14.63 -1.53 -5.58
CA HIS A 186 14.55 -0.86 -6.87
C HIS A 186 15.67 0.19 -7.00
N LEU A 187 16.75 -0.21 -7.67
CA LEU A 187 18.03 0.51 -7.66
C LEU A 187 18.23 1.46 -8.84
N THR A 188 17.41 1.35 -9.90
CA THR A 188 17.59 2.12 -11.11
C THR A 188 16.27 2.52 -11.73
N ASP A 189 16.17 3.79 -12.20
CA ASP A 189 15.01 4.32 -12.89
C ASP A 189 15.41 5.59 -13.68
N ASP A 190 14.49 6.26 -14.34
CA ASP A 190 14.69 7.47 -15.13
C ASP A 190 15.31 8.63 -14.34
N GLN A 191 15.05 8.72 -13.02
CA GLN A 191 15.44 9.83 -12.16
C GLN A 191 16.74 9.56 -11.38
N GLY A 192 17.29 8.36 -11.48
CA GLY A 192 18.54 8.04 -10.83
C GLY A 192 19.00 6.59 -10.95
N TRP A 193 20.30 6.42 -11.14
CA TRP A 193 20.99 5.14 -11.07
C TRP A 193 21.71 5.02 -9.73
N ARG A 194 21.38 4.05 -8.89
CA ARG A 194 21.77 4.03 -7.47
C ARG A 194 22.80 2.96 -7.09
N ILE A 195 23.22 2.09 -8.02
CA ILE A 195 24.19 1.03 -7.75
C ILE A 195 25.51 1.29 -8.50
N GLU A 196 26.62 1.19 -7.77
CA GLU A 196 27.96 1.27 -8.39
C GLU A 196 28.22 0.06 -9.28
N ILE A 197 28.55 0.32 -10.56
CA ILE A 197 29.04 -0.65 -11.54
C ILE A 197 30.45 -0.21 -11.93
N LYS A 198 31.46 -0.92 -11.46
CA LYS A 198 32.87 -0.53 -11.64
C LYS A 198 33.29 -0.44 -13.10
N ARG A 199 32.72 -1.34 -13.92
CA ARG A 199 32.96 -1.33 -15.40
C ARG A 199 32.39 -0.09 -16.07
N TYR A 200 31.34 0.51 -15.50
CA TYR A 200 30.61 1.63 -16.09
C TYR A 200 30.46 2.82 -15.12
N PRO A 201 31.59 3.53 -14.79
CA PRO A 201 31.60 4.54 -13.73
C PRO A 201 30.69 5.76 -13.99
N LYS A 202 30.35 6.06 -15.26
CA LYS A 202 29.45 7.16 -15.58
C LYS A 202 28.00 6.89 -15.06
N LEU A 203 27.62 5.65 -14.82
CA LEU A 203 26.31 5.33 -14.26
C LEU A 203 26.09 6.02 -12.89
N THR A 204 27.16 6.11 -12.07
CA THR A 204 27.11 6.80 -10.79
C THR A 204 27.60 8.25 -10.84
N SER A 205 28.58 8.57 -11.68
CA SER A 205 29.08 9.94 -11.76
C SER A 205 28.15 10.91 -12.54
N ILE A 206 27.29 10.38 -13.40
CA ILE A 206 26.29 11.13 -14.18
C ILE A 206 24.88 10.64 -13.84
N GLY A 207 24.62 9.34 -14.03
CA GLY A 207 23.29 8.75 -13.91
C GLY A 207 22.67 8.84 -12.50
N ALA A 208 23.49 8.99 -11.46
CA ALA A 208 23.01 9.12 -10.08
C ALA A 208 22.57 10.54 -9.70
N TRP A 209 22.69 11.54 -10.59
CA TRP A 209 22.50 12.95 -10.26
C TRP A 209 21.56 13.64 -11.22
N ARG A 210 20.63 14.45 -10.71
CA ARG A 210 19.73 15.32 -11.46
C ARG A 210 19.81 16.75 -10.97
N ASP A 211 19.65 17.72 -11.88
CA ASP A 211 19.83 19.14 -11.58
C ASP A 211 18.67 19.76 -10.80
N SER A 212 17.49 19.19 -10.93
CA SER A 212 16.28 19.69 -10.29
C SER A 212 15.27 18.57 -10.07
N THR A 213 14.31 18.81 -9.18
CA THR A 213 13.20 17.88 -8.90
C THR A 213 11.88 18.64 -8.86
N ILE A 214 10.83 18.09 -9.47
CA ILE A 214 9.47 18.63 -9.36
C ILE A 214 8.98 18.52 -7.91
N GLU A 215 8.36 19.59 -7.37
CA GLU A 215 7.85 19.62 -5.99
C GLU A 215 6.35 19.38 -5.91
N ASN A 216 5.57 19.98 -6.85
CA ASN A 216 4.13 19.75 -6.89
C ASN A 216 3.80 18.43 -7.63
N HIS A 217 2.54 18.03 -7.57
CA HIS A 217 2.11 16.84 -8.30
C HIS A 217 2.37 16.98 -9.80
N TYR A 218 2.84 15.91 -10.45
CA TYR A 218 3.29 15.91 -11.84
C TYR A 218 2.24 16.39 -12.84
N SER A 219 0.94 16.22 -12.50
CA SER A 219 -0.18 16.71 -13.30
C SER A 219 -0.53 18.17 -13.05
N THR A 220 0.09 18.82 -12.07
CA THR A 220 -0.21 20.25 -11.74
C THR A 220 0.62 21.18 -12.60
N PHE A 221 -0.03 22.15 -13.23
CA PHE A 221 0.62 23.21 -14.03
C PHE A 221 0.24 24.60 -13.55
N PRO A 222 1.16 25.57 -13.50
CA PRO A 222 2.59 25.41 -13.81
C PRO A 222 3.30 24.51 -12.78
N ARG A 223 4.35 23.81 -13.22
CA ARG A 223 5.19 22.99 -12.35
C ARG A 223 6.04 23.89 -11.44
N THR A 224 6.18 23.48 -10.17
CA THR A 224 7.15 24.06 -9.24
C THR A 224 8.37 23.16 -9.12
N TRP A 225 9.55 23.75 -8.96
CA TRP A 225 10.81 23.06 -9.04
C TRP A 225 11.70 23.36 -7.84
N ASN A 226 12.21 22.33 -7.23
CA ASN A 226 13.43 22.44 -6.44
C ASN A 226 14.64 22.37 -7.38
N THR A 227 15.38 23.45 -7.47
CA THR A 227 16.56 23.58 -8.35
C THR A 227 17.86 23.17 -7.66
N THR A 228 17.79 22.58 -6.48
CA THR A 228 18.96 22.01 -5.82
C THR A 228 19.30 20.67 -6.48
N PRO A 229 20.54 20.45 -6.93
CA PRO A 229 20.96 19.17 -7.46
C PRO A 229 20.69 18.05 -6.43
N TYR A 230 20.13 16.94 -6.92
CA TYR A 230 19.73 15.82 -6.08
C TYR A 230 20.32 14.51 -6.60
N GLY A 231 20.83 13.69 -5.69
CA GLY A 231 21.39 12.39 -6.06
C GLY A 231 21.99 11.61 -4.89
N GLY A 232 22.61 10.49 -5.27
CA GLY A 232 23.26 9.55 -4.37
C GLY A 232 23.36 8.19 -5.02
N PHE A 233 24.22 7.33 -4.51
CA PHE A 233 24.35 5.95 -4.94
C PHE A 233 24.99 5.12 -3.83
N TYR A 234 24.89 3.80 -3.93
CA TYR A 234 25.55 2.86 -3.03
C TYR A 234 26.80 2.30 -3.70
N THR A 235 27.92 2.31 -2.96
CA THR A 235 29.12 1.58 -3.38
C THR A 235 28.88 0.08 -3.28
N GLN A 236 29.68 -0.73 -3.97
CA GLN A 236 29.57 -2.19 -3.88
C GLN A 236 29.76 -2.70 -2.44
N GLU A 237 30.61 -2.05 -1.65
CA GLU A 237 30.82 -2.37 -0.26
C GLU A 237 29.57 -2.07 0.59
N GLN A 238 28.88 -0.95 0.35
CA GLN A 238 27.62 -0.61 0.99
C GLN A 238 26.50 -1.59 0.60
N ILE A 239 26.46 -2.02 -0.68
CA ILE A 239 25.52 -3.06 -1.11
C ILE A 239 25.76 -4.37 -0.34
N LYS A 240 27.03 -4.84 -0.26
CA LYS A 240 27.39 -6.05 0.50
C LYS A 240 27.02 -5.93 1.97
N GLU A 241 27.22 -4.74 2.57
CA GLU A 241 26.84 -4.45 3.96
C GLU A 241 25.31 -4.60 4.16
N VAL A 242 24.50 -4.04 3.26
CA VAL A 242 23.02 -4.16 3.33
C VAL A 242 22.58 -5.60 3.13
N VAL A 243 23.16 -6.30 2.15
CA VAL A 243 22.84 -7.71 1.86
C VAL A 243 23.15 -8.61 3.05
N ALA A 244 24.33 -8.43 3.68
CA ALA A 244 24.70 -9.17 4.89
C ALA A 244 23.77 -8.86 6.08
N TYR A 245 23.41 -7.57 6.25
CA TYR A 245 22.48 -7.12 7.29
C TYR A 245 21.08 -7.72 7.13
N ALA A 246 20.58 -7.79 5.90
CA ALA A 246 19.31 -8.41 5.56
C ALA A 246 19.35 -9.93 5.81
N ALA A 247 20.43 -10.62 5.38
CA ALA A 247 20.61 -12.07 5.57
C ALA A 247 20.60 -12.45 7.06
N ALA A 248 21.22 -11.65 7.93
CA ALA A 248 21.19 -11.84 9.38
C ALA A 248 19.76 -11.73 9.97
N ARG A 249 18.84 -11.07 9.24
CA ARG A 249 17.41 -10.95 9.57
C ARG A 249 16.52 -11.93 8.78
N GLN A 250 17.14 -12.91 8.14
CA GLN A 250 16.46 -13.90 7.31
C GLN A 250 15.68 -13.27 6.14
N ILE A 251 16.18 -12.14 5.60
CA ILE A 251 15.60 -11.42 4.47
C ILE A 251 16.52 -11.57 3.25
N THR A 252 15.95 -12.04 2.15
CA THR A 252 16.62 -12.07 0.84
C THR A 252 16.44 -10.74 0.14
N VAL A 253 17.54 -10.14 -0.33
CA VAL A 253 17.48 -8.90 -1.13
C VAL A 253 17.41 -9.26 -2.61
N VAL A 254 16.34 -8.86 -3.28
CA VAL A 254 16.14 -8.99 -4.73
C VAL A 254 16.42 -7.64 -5.36
N PRO A 255 17.52 -7.49 -6.13
CA PRO A 255 17.81 -6.24 -6.84
C PRO A 255 16.96 -6.09 -8.08
N GLU A 256 16.55 -4.85 -8.38
CA GLU A 256 15.94 -4.49 -9.65
C GLU A 256 16.83 -3.56 -10.45
N ILE A 257 17.06 -3.93 -11.73
CA ILE A 257 17.78 -3.17 -12.74
C ILE A 257 16.85 -3.01 -13.93
N GLU A 258 16.34 -1.83 -14.11
CA GLU A 258 15.34 -1.51 -15.12
C GLU A 258 15.84 -1.66 -16.55
N MET A 259 15.09 -2.41 -17.34
CA MET A 259 15.28 -2.59 -18.77
C MET A 259 14.04 -3.18 -19.45
N PRO A 260 13.71 -2.85 -20.70
CA PRO A 260 14.36 -1.83 -21.54
C PRO A 260 13.83 -0.41 -21.34
N GLY A 261 12.72 -0.23 -20.61
CA GLY A 261 12.14 1.05 -20.19
C GLY A 261 12.84 1.62 -18.96
N HIS A 262 12.35 2.73 -18.43
CA HIS A 262 12.86 3.42 -17.23
C HIS A 262 14.39 3.58 -17.21
N ALA A 263 14.97 3.82 -18.40
CA ALA A 263 16.40 3.75 -18.67
C ALA A 263 17.09 5.12 -18.77
N ARG A 264 16.35 6.22 -18.59
CA ARG A 264 16.84 7.57 -18.89
C ARG A 264 18.10 7.96 -18.14
N ALA A 265 18.21 7.58 -16.85
CA ALA A 265 19.44 7.85 -16.10
C ALA A 265 20.66 7.10 -16.66
N ALA A 266 20.50 5.84 -17.06
CA ALA A 266 21.54 5.07 -17.71
C ALA A 266 21.90 5.65 -19.09
N LEU A 267 20.90 6.05 -19.87
CA LEU A 267 21.08 6.64 -21.20
C LEU A 267 21.61 8.08 -21.15
N ALA A 268 21.43 8.80 -20.05
CA ALA A 268 22.12 10.06 -19.81
C ALA A 268 23.61 9.85 -19.61
N ALA A 269 24.02 8.76 -18.96
CA ALA A 269 25.41 8.39 -18.75
C ALA A 269 26.08 7.79 -20.02
N TYR A 270 25.33 6.99 -20.78
CA TYR A 270 25.79 6.23 -21.95
C TYR A 270 24.77 6.30 -23.09
N PRO A 271 24.63 7.46 -23.76
CA PRO A 271 23.61 7.69 -24.78
C PRO A 271 23.74 6.76 -26.00
N GLU A 272 24.93 6.19 -26.23
CA GLU A 272 25.20 5.24 -27.32
C GLU A 272 24.36 3.96 -27.21
N TYR A 273 23.77 3.63 -26.07
CA TYR A 273 22.88 2.46 -25.90
C TYR A 273 21.40 2.77 -26.18
N SER A 274 21.05 4.03 -26.42
CA SER A 274 19.72 4.42 -26.89
C SER A 274 19.56 4.17 -28.41
N CYS A 275 18.32 4.28 -28.90
CA CYS A 275 18.01 4.16 -30.32
C CYS A 275 18.61 5.29 -31.18
N ASN A 276 18.65 6.50 -30.65
CA ASN A 276 19.05 7.72 -31.40
C ASN A 276 20.42 8.26 -31.01
N GLY A 277 21.05 7.79 -29.94
CA GLY A 277 22.33 8.25 -29.43
C GLY A 277 22.35 9.69 -28.91
N ASN A 278 21.20 10.30 -28.71
CA ASN A 278 21.10 11.68 -28.26
C ASN A 278 21.52 11.83 -26.80
N LYS A 279 22.31 12.86 -26.51
CA LYS A 279 22.63 13.25 -25.15
C LYS A 279 21.41 13.83 -24.49
N GLN A 280 21.15 13.39 -23.28
CA GLN A 280 20.05 13.84 -22.44
C GLN A 280 20.48 13.98 -20.98
N ALA A 281 19.76 14.74 -20.19
CA ALA A 281 19.99 14.84 -18.76
C ALA A 281 19.14 13.80 -18.02
N VAL A 282 19.56 13.44 -16.81
CA VAL A 282 18.73 12.71 -15.86
C VAL A 282 17.52 13.59 -15.53
N THR A 283 16.33 13.02 -15.57
CA THR A 283 15.10 13.81 -15.39
C THR A 283 14.77 14.05 -13.93
N GLY A 284 14.18 15.21 -13.63
CA GLY A 284 13.58 15.52 -12.32
C GLY A 284 12.05 15.49 -12.33
N VAL A 285 11.46 14.95 -13.39
CA VAL A 285 10.00 14.80 -13.54
C VAL A 285 9.62 13.31 -13.41
N TRP A 286 8.48 13.05 -12.83
CA TRP A 286 7.89 11.70 -12.74
C TRP A 286 7.10 11.36 -14.00
N GLY A 287 7.07 10.10 -14.38
CA GLY A 287 6.30 9.56 -15.51
C GLY A 287 7.09 8.62 -16.40
N VAL A 288 6.49 8.24 -17.52
CA VAL A 288 7.04 7.32 -18.53
C VAL A 288 7.68 8.11 -19.67
N PHE A 289 8.87 7.70 -20.12
CA PHE A 289 9.65 8.40 -21.14
C PHE A 289 9.93 7.49 -22.34
N ASP A 290 9.89 8.07 -23.55
CA ASP A 290 10.15 7.35 -24.81
C ASP A 290 11.56 6.78 -24.94
N ASP A 291 12.53 7.29 -24.16
CA ASP A 291 13.93 6.91 -24.27
C ASP A 291 14.19 5.58 -23.57
N VAL A 292 14.24 4.52 -24.36
CA VAL A 292 14.45 3.12 -23.94
C VAL A 292 15.77 2.59 -24.51
N PHE A 293 16.28 1.50 -23.94
CA PHE A 293 17.42 0.78 -24.50
C PHE A 293 17.13 0.26 -25.91
N CYS A 294 18.12 0.39 -26.79
CA CYS A 294 18.06 -0.14 -28.15
C CYS A 294 18.37 -1.64 -28.15
N THR A 295 17.85 -2.40 -29.11
CA THR A 295 18.03 -3.85 -29.22
C THR A 295 19.34 -4.28 -29.92
N LYS A 296 20.36 -3.43 -30.01
CA LYS A 296 21.63 -3.76 -30.62
C LYS A 296 22.51 -4.62 -29.70
N ASP A 297 23.36 -5.49 -30.28
CA ASP A 297 24.22 -6.42 -29.55
C ASP A 297 25.09 -5.74 -28.49
N SER A 298 25.58 -4.52 -28.79
CA SER A 298 26.38 -3.76 -27.82
C SER A 298 25.56 -3.32 -26.59
N THR A 299 24.28 -3.08 -26.74
CA THR A 299 23.38 -2.78 -25.61
C THR A 299 23.09 -4.03 -24.78
N ILE A 300 22.84 -5.15 -25.45
CA ILE A 300 22.68 -6.44 -24.78
C ILE A 300 23.92 -6.79 -23.96
N LEU A 301 25.13 -6.67 -24.57
CA LEU A 301 26.40 -6.90 -23.88
C LEU A 301 26.62 -5.91 -22.71
N PHE A 302 26.25 -4.63 -22.87
CA PHE A 302 26.33 -3.63 -21.80
C PHE A 302 25.51 -4.05 -20.58
N LEU A 303 24.27 -4.50 -20.79
CA LEU A 303 23.37 -4.95 -19.73
C LEU A 303 23.83 -6.27 -19.11
N GLN A 304 24.32 -7.22 -19.90
CA GLN A 304 24.91 -8.45 -19.40
C GLN A 304 26.11 -8.16 -18.49
N ASN A 305 26.99 -7.24 -18.88
CA ASN A 305 28.13 -6.82 -18.05
C ASN A 305 27.70 -6.14 -16.72
N ILE A 306 26.55 -5.45 -16.71
CA ILE A 306 25.95 -4.91 -15.48
C ILE A 306 25.45 -6.05 -14.61
N LEU A 307 24.71 -7.00 -15.21
CA LEU A 307 24.18 -8.16 -14.50
C LEU A 307 25.28 -9.04 -13.90
N ASP A 308 26.48 -9.12 -14.50
CA ASP A 308 27.63 -9.81 -13.91
C ASP A 308 27.98 -9.26 -12.54
N GLU A 309 28.17 -7.93 -12.43
CA GLU A 309 28.50 -7.28 -11.16
C GLU A 309 27.33 -7.37 -10.16
N VAL A 310 26.09 -7.26 -10.65
CA VAL A 310 24.89 -7.45 -9.81
C VAL A 310 24.82 -8.86 -9.22
N MET A 311 25.07 -9.90 -10.03
CA MET A 311 25.05 -11.28 -9.55
C MET A 311 26.15 -11.60 -8.53
N GLU A 312 27.30 -10.92 -8.61
CA GLU A 312 28.36 -11.01 -7.58
C GLU A 312 27.98 -10.38 -6.25
N LEU A 313 27.17 -9.31 -6.29
CA LEU A 313 26.76 -8.55 -5.10
C LEU A 313 25.56 -9.17 -4.39
N PHE A 314 24.65 -9.80 -5.13
CA PHE A 314 23.37 -10.30 -4.60
C PHE A 314 23.29 -11.84 -4.72
N PRO A 315 23.24 -12.54 -3.58
CA PRO A 315 23.10 -14.01 -3.57
C PRO A 315 21.68 -14.50 -3.91
N SER A 316 20.74 -13.59 -4.11
CA SER A 316 19.36 -13.90 -4.46
C SER A 316 19.26 -14.82 -5.67
N PRO A 317 18.41 -15.86 -5.65
CA PRO A 317 18.14 -16.64 -6.86
C PRO A 317 17.40 -15.86 -7.94
N TYR A 318 16.75 -14.75 -7.58
CA TYR A 318 15.99 -13.88 -8.49
C TYR A 318 16.72 -12.56 -8.72
N ILE A 319 16.73 -12.12 -9.98
CA ILE A 319 17.12 -10.76 -10.39
C ILE A 319 15.91 -10.15 -11.11
N HIS A 320 15.45 -9.01 -10.61
CA HIS A 320 14.34 -8.30 -11.25
C HIS A 320 14.88 -7.37 -12.34
N VAL A 321 14.25 -7.40 -13.51
CA VAL A 321 14.70 -6.63 -14.68
C VAL A 321 13.71 -5.56 -15.11
N GLY A 322 12.69 -5.27 -14.30
CA GLY A 322 11.63 -4.33 -14.65
C GLY A 322 10.75 -4.88 -15.77
N GLY A 323 10.80 -4.25 -16.91
CA GLY A 323 10.07 -4.66 -18.12
C GLY A 323 8.73 -3.97 -18.31
N ASP A 324 8.35 -3.10 -17.37
CA ASP A 324 7.11 -2.34 -17.34
C ASP A 324 7.17 -1.08 -18.23
N GLU A 325 5.99 -0.61 -18.59
CA GLU A 325 5.71 0.68 -19.21
C GLU A 325 6.62 1.07 -20.38
N VAL A 326 7.10 0.11 -21.18
CA VAL A 326 8.04 0.32 -22.28
C VAL A 326 7.36 0.98 -23.47
N PRO A 327 7.61 2.30 -23.77
CA PRO A 327 7.06 2.93 -24.97
C PRO A 327 7.72 2.39 -26.23
N LYS A 328 6.90 2.09 -27.24
CA LYS A 328 7.38 1.53 -28.51
C LYS A 328 7.80 2.60 -29.53
N THR A 329 7.61 3.88 -29.22
CA THR A 329 7.88 5.03 -30.11
C THR A 329 9.28 5.01 -30.70
N ARG A 330 10.32 4.85 -29.85
CA ARG A 330 11.70 4.84 -30.32
C ARG A 330 12.02 3.62 -31.15
N TRP A 331 11.53 2.46 -30.78
CA TRP A 331 11.76 1.22 -31.54
C TRP A 331 11.10 1.25 -32.93
N LYS A 332 9.89 1.80 -33.05
CA LYS A 332 9.20 2.00 -34.33
C LYS A 332 9.98 2.88 -35.30
N GLN A 333 10.71 3.87 -34.77
CA GLN A 333 11.49 4.82 -35.54
C GLN A 333 12.96 4.38 -35.75
N CYS A 334 13.43 3.35 -35.05
CA CYS A 334 14.82 2.91 -35.07
C CYS A 334 15.07 1.89 -36.19
N PRO A 335 15.89 2.22 -37.22
CA PRO A 335 16.16 1.30 -38.34
C PRO A 335 16.73 -0.04 -37.86
N ARG A 336 17.53 -0.05 -36.78
CA ARG A 336 18.14 -1.27 -36.21
C ARG A 336 17.10 -2.14 -35.56
N CYS A 337 16.21 -1.57 -34.72
CA CYS A 337 15.12 -2.32 -34.07
C CYS A 337 14.20 -2.91 -35.15
N GLN A 338 13.85 -2.14 -36.17
CA GLN A 338 13.03 -2.63 -37.29
C GLN A 338 13.77 -3.71 -38.13
N ALA A 339 15.10 -3.61 -38.30
CA ALA A 339 15.87 -4.68 -38.91
C ALA A 339 15.87 -5.97 -38.05
N THR A 340 15.99 -5.84 -36.74
CA THR A 340 15.88 -6.98 -35.80
C THR A 340 14.52 -7.67 -35.93
N ILE A 341 13.41 -6.91 -35.90
CA ILE A 341 12.05 -7.43 -36.09
C ILE A 341 11.97 -8.24 -37.40
N LYS A 342 12.46 -7.64 -38.49
CA LYS A 342 12.44 -8.30 -39.80
C LYS A 342 13.32 -9.55 -39.86
N THR A 343 14.53 -9.50 -39.32
CA THR A 343 15.49 -10.60 -39.36
C THR A 343 15.03 -11.79 -38.56
N LEU A 344 14.42 -11.54 -37.40
CA LEU A 344 13.90 -12.58 -36.51
C LEU A 344 12.45 -12.97 -36.81
N ALA A 345 11.83 -12.36 -37.84
CA ALA A 345 10.42 -12.55 -38.23
C ALA A 345 9.45 -12.32 -37.06
N LEU A 346 9.71 -11.33 -36.23
CA LEU A 346 8.83 -10.91 -35.12
C LEU A 346 7.62 -10.17 -35.69
N ALA A 347 6.48 -10.27 -35.02
CA ALA A 347 5.23 -9.64 -35.47
C ALA A 347 5.26 -8.11 -35.28
N ASP A 348 5.79 -7.64 -34.15
CA ASP A 348 5.79 -6.22 -33.79
C ASP A 348 6.82 -5.91 -32.68
N GLU A 349 6.72 -4.69 -32.11
CA GLU A 349 7.58 -4.22 -31.01
C GLU A 349 7.27 -4.89 -29.65
N HIS A 350 6.13 -5.54 -29.45
CA HIS A 350 5.86 -6.33 -28.27
C HIS A 350 6.66 -7.64 -28.30
N GLU A 351 6.70 -8.32 -29.45
CA GLU A 351 7.56 -9.48 -29.63
C GLU A 351 9.06 -9.07 -29.57
N LEU A 352 9.41 -7.85 -30.00
CA LEU A 352 10.76 -7.33 -29.84
C LEU A 352 11.11 -7.15 -28.35
N GLN A 353 10.19 -6.70 -27.51
CA GLN A 353 10.40 -6.64 -26.07
C GLN A 353 10.57 -8.05 -25.47
N SER A 354 9.74 -9.00 -25.87
CA SER A 354 9.90 -10.40 -25.48
C SER A 354 11.26 -10.98 -25.88
N TYR A 355 11.72 -10.70 -27.11
CA TYR A 355 13.07 -11.07 -27.54
C TYR A 355 14.14 -10.45 -26.63
N PHE A 356 14.03 -9.14 -26.33
CA PHE A 356 14.99 -8.42 -25.46
C PHE A 356 15.06 -9.05 -24.06
N ILE A 357 13.91 -9.24 -23.42
CA ILE A 357 13.81 -9.88 -22.09
C ILE A 357 14.33 -11.32 -22.14
N GLY A 358 14.03 -12.06 -23.23
CA GLY A 358 14.51 -13.42 -23.45
C GLY A 358 16.03 -13.53 -23.51
N GLN A 359 16.74 -12.51 -24.08
CA GLN A 359 18.21 -12.47 -24.06
C GLN A 359 18.75 -12.35 -22.63
N MET A 360 18.08 -11.56 -21.78
CA MET A 360 18.48 -11.39 -20.37
C MET A 360 18.16 -12.66 -19.55
N ASP A 361 17.00 -13.27 -19.79
CA ASP A 361 16.61 -14.51 -19.08
C ASP A 361 17.55 -15.66 -19.41
N GLN A 362 17.88 -15.88 -20.67
CA GLN A 362 18.87 -16.88 -21.09
C GLN A 362 20.24 -16.65 -20.43
N TYR A 363 20.66 -15.37 -20.36
CA TYR A 363 21.90 -15.00 -19.72
C TYR A 363 21.90 -15.31 -18.22
N LEU A 364 20.84 -14.93 -17.51
CA LEU A 364 20.67 -15.20 -16.08
C LEU A 364 20.59 -16.70 -15.78
N GLN A 365 19.85 -17.47 -16.60
CA GLN A 365 19.76 -18.94 -16.46
C GLN A 365 21.12 -19.62 -16.63
N ALA A 366 21.96 -19.16 -17.58
CA ALA A 366 23.31 -19.65 -17.76
C ALA A 366 24.20 -19.44 -16.52
N HIS A 367 23.85 -18.47 -15.67
CA HIS A 367 24.52 -18.16 -14.41
C HIS A 367 23.76 -18.68 -13.17
N ASN A 368 22.82 -19.64 -13.34
CA ASN A 368 21.98 -20.21 -12.26
C ASN A 368 21.15 -19.16 -11.52
N ARG A 369 20.71 -18.12 -12.21
CA ARG A 369 19.76 -17.11 -11.71
C ARG A 369 18.44 -17.22 -12.45
N LYS A 370 17.39 -16.68 -11.86
CA LYS A 370 16.04 -16.60 -12.42
C LYS A 370 15.69 -15.14 -12.66
N LEU A 371 15.19 -14.87 -13.85
CA LEU A 371 14.60 -13.57 -14.15
C LEU A 371 13.24 -13.46 -13.44
N ILE A 372 12.94 -12.30 -12.90
CA ILE A 372 11.61 -11.87 -12.55
C ILE A 372 11.37 -10.47 -13.16
N GLY A 373 10.16 -10.16 -13.59
CA GLY A 373 9.80 -8.84 -14.12
C GLY A 373 8.33 -8.56 -13.90
N TRP A 374 7.95 -7.30 -14.13
CA TRP A 374 6.56 -6.86 -14.07
C TRP A 374 5.72 -7.57 -15.13
N ASP A 375 4.40 -7.61 -14.98
CA ASP A 375 3.53 -8.48 -15.80
C ASP A 375 3.46 -8.11 -17.29
N GLU A 376 4.02 -6.97 -17.72
CA GLU A 376 4.22 -6.63 -19.13
C GLU A 376 5.19 -7.55 -19.87
N ILE A 377 6.07 -8.26 -19.16
CA ILE A 377 6.95 -9.26 -19.81
C ILE A 377 6.19 -10.43 -20.42
N LEU A 378 4.90 -10.60 -20.07
CA LEU A 378 4.00 -11.56 -20.72
C LEU A 378 3.62 -11.17 -22.16
N GLU A 379 3.71 -9.88 -22.48
CA GLU A 379 3.34 -9.36 -23.80
C GLU A 379 4.37 -9.81 -24.84
N GLY A 380 3.93 -10.50 -25.89
CA GLY A 380 4.82 -11.09 -26.90
C GLY A 380 5.41 -12.46 -26.56
N GLY A 381 5.07 -13.02 -25.40
CA GLY A 381 5.50 -14.34 -24.94
C GLY A 381 6.62 -14.32 -23.89
N LEU A 382 6.61 -15.30 -23.01
CA LEU A 382 7.56 -15.39 -21.89
C LEU A 382 8.41 -16.68 -22.00
N THR A 383 9.68 -16.57 -21.65
CA THR A 383 10.59 -17.73 -21.59
C THR A 383 10.25 -18.60 -20.36
N SER A 384 10.46 -19.92 -20.48
CA SER A 384 9.98 -20.94 -19.51
C SER A 384 10.54 -20.81 -18.08
N GLY A 385 11.62 -20.05 -17.87
CA GLY A 385 12.29 -19.90 -16.55
C GLY A 385 11.88 -18.66 -15.78
N ALA A 386 11.32 -17.65 -16.46
CA ALA A 386 11.01 -16.37 -15.87
C ALA A 386 9.83 -16.42 -14.91
N ALA A 387 9.89 -15.63 -13.84
CA ALA A 387 8.80 -15.38 -12.92
C ALA A 387 8.14 -14.02 -13.21
N VAL A 388 6.90 -13.84 -12.80
CA VAL A 388 6.10 -12.64 -13.07
C VAL A 388 5.69 -11.96 -11.77
N MET A 389 5.86 -10.63 -11.71
CA MET A 389 5.29 -9.80 -10.65
C MET A 389 4.05 -9.07 -11.20
N SER A 390 2.86 -9.46 -10.73
CA SER A 390 1.58 -8.97 -11.26
C SER A 390 1.13 -7.73 -10.49
N TRP A 391 1.16 -6.56 -11.14
CA TRP A 391 0.83 -5.26 -10.54
C TRP A 391 -0.40 -4.57 -11.14
N ARG A 392 -0.64 -4.72 -12.43
CA ARG A 392 -1.76 -4.08 -13.16
C ARG A 392 -3.15 -4.63 -12.77
N GLY A 393 -3.19 -5.63 -11.89
CA GLY A 393 -4.37 -6.34 -11.43
C GLY A 393 -4.00 -7.76 -11.06
N THR A 394 -4.94 -8.69 -11.23
CA THR A 394 -4.73 -10.11 -10.98
C THR A 394 -4.58 -10.93 -12.28
N GLU A 395 -4.96 -10.35 -13.42
CA GLU A 395 -5.09 -11.02 -14.71
C GLU A 395 -3.72 -11.51 -15.22
N GLY A 396 -2.68 -10.69 -15.11
CA GLY A 396 -1.31 -11.07 -15.46
C GLY A 396 -0.82 -12.27 -14.64
N GLY A 397 -1.05 -12.23 -13.33
CA GLY A 397 -0.70 -13.32 -12.43
C GLY A 397 -1.47 -14.61 -12.73
N ILE A 398 -2.77 -14.53 -13.02
CA ILE A 398 -3.59 -15.67 -13.43
C ILE A 398 -3.07 -16.27 -14.74
N ALA A 399 -2.77 -15.43 -15.73
CA ALA A 399 -2.25 -15.87 -17.02
C ALA A 399 -0.89 -16.58 -16.89
N ALA A 400 0.02 -16.02 -16.09
CA ALA A 400 1.34 -16.60 -15.83
C ALA A 400 1.24 -17.95 -15.08
N ALA A 401 0.44 -18.02 -14.01
CA ALA A 401 0.25 -19.24 -13.21
C ALA A 401 -0.34 -20.38 -14.06
N LYS A 402 -1.31 -20.08 -14.94
CA LYS A 402 -1.88 -21.06 -15.88
C LYS A 402 -0.86 -21.60 -16.90
N GLN A 403 0.17 -20.82 -17.22
CA GLN A 403 1.29 -21.23 -18.07
C GLN A 403 2.43 -21.92 -17.31
N GLY A 404 2.31 -22.05 -15.97
CA GLY A 404 3.30 -22.71 -15.13
C GLY A 404 4.46 -21.82 -14.69
N HIS A 405 4.33 -20.50 -14.81
CA HIS A 405 5.30 -19.53 -14.31
C HIS A 405 5.05 -19.20 -12.84
N PHE A 406 6.11 -19.06 -12.06
CA PHE A 406 6.00 -18.54 -10.71
C PHE A 406 5.56 -17.08 -10.70
N VAL A 407 4.70 -16.73 -9.74
CA VAL A 407 4.07 -15.42 -9.66
C VAL A 407 4.21 -14.83 -8.26
N VAL A 408 4.54 -13.55 -8.21
CA VAL A 408 4.39 -12.70 -7.02
C VAL A 408 3.23 -11.72 -7.27
N MET A 409 2.24 -11.74 -6.38
CA MET A 409 1.08 -10.86 -6.50
C MET A 409 1.36 -9.52 -5.82
N SER A 410 1.24 -8.45 -6.62
CA SER A 410 1.48 -7.06 -6.17
C SER A 410 0.44 -6.08 -6.73
N PRO A 411 -0.88 -6.43 -6.75
CA PRO A 411 -1.88 -5.65 -7.46
C PRO A 411 -2.02 -4.24 -6.88
N GLY A 412 -2.01 -3.22 -7.75
CA GLY A 412 -2.11 -1.81 -7.36
C GLY A 412 -3.35 -1.47 -6.53
N SER A 413 -4.39 -2.28 -6.59
CA SER A 413 -5.60 -2.14 -5.77
C SER A 413 -5.38 -2.38 -4.27
N HIS A 414 -4.38 -3.19 -3.88
CA HIS A 414 -4.15 -3.62 -2.48
C HIS A 414 -2.71 -3.41 -2.00
N CYS A 415 -1.74 -3.39 -2.92
CA CYS A 415 -0.31 -3.51 -2.59
C CYS A 415 0.51 -2.26 -2.92
N TYR A 416 -0.09 -1.17 -3.41
CA TYR A 416 0.61 0.09 -3.69
C TYR A 416 0.52 1.01 -2.48
N PHE A 417 1.63 1.07 -1.73
CA PHE A 417 1.68 1.86 -0.50
C PHE A 417 2.16 3.31 -0.71
N ASP A 418 2.46 3.69 -1.92
CA ASP A 418 2.57 5.07 -2.39
C ASP A 418 1.21 5.75 -2.60
N HIS A 419 0.10 4.98 -2.60
CA HIS A 419 -1.26 5.49 -2.61
C HIS A 419 -1.66 6.11 -1.27
N TYR A 420 -2.59 7.08 -1.31
CA TYR A 420 -3.22 7.62 -0.10
C TYR A 420 -3.83 6.50 0.75
N GLN A 421 -3.65 6.58 2.06
CA GLN A 421 -4.21 5.62 3.01
C GLN A 421 -5.34 6.19 3.85
N GLY A 422 -5.47 7.50 3.92
CA GLY A 422 -6.52 8.23 4.63
C GLY A 422 -7.27 9.20 3.73
N LYS A 423 -8.41 9.67 4.21
CA LYS A 423 -9.30 10.61 3.51
C LYS A 423 -9.09 12.08 3.91
N SER A 424 -8.14 12.36 4.80
CA SER A 424 -7.88 13.71 5.25
C SER A 424 -7.21 14.55 4.17
N VAL A 425 -7.54 15.83 4.15
CA VAL A 425 -6.82 16.82 3.34
C VAL A 425 -5.40 17.06 3.84
N SER A 426 -5.10 16.66 5.07
CA SER A 426 -3.76 16.72 5.68
C SER A 426 -2.87 15.52 5.33
N GLU A 427 -3.38 14.52 4.59
CA GLU A 427 -2.52 13.43 4.10
C GLU A 427 -1.36 14.01 3.28
N PRO A 428 -0.13 13.49 3.47
CA PRO A 428 1.00 13.88 2.64
C PRO A 428 0.70 13.71 1.15
N LEU A 429 1.31 14.57 0.32
CA LEU A 429 1.18 14.43 -1.13
C LEU A 429 1.63 13.02 -1.56
N ALA A 430 0.82 12.36 -2.38
CA ALA A 430 1.06 11.04 -2.92
C ALA A 430 0.75 11.01 -4.43
N ILE A 431 1.13 9.95 -5.12
CA ILE A 431 0.92 9.80 -6.57
C ILE A 431 -0.57 9.80 -6.97
N GLY A 432 -1.45 9.44 -6.05
CA GLY A 432 -2.88 9.23 -6.28
C GLY A 432 -3.35 7.94 -5.64
N GLY A 433 -4.43 7.38 -6.15
CA GLY A 433 -4.97 6.11 -5.66
C GLY A 433 -5.50 6.17 -4.22
N TYR A 434 -6.08 5.06 -3.76
CA TYR A 434 -6.54 4.95 -2.37
C TYR A 434 -6.46 3.49 -1.91
N THR A 435 -5.54 3.21 -0.99
CA THR A 435 -5.28 1.88 -0.46
C THR A 435 -5.29 1.94 1.08
N PRO A 436 -6.49 1.98 1.71
CA PRO A 436 -6.63 2.03 3.16
C PRO A 436 -6.24 0.70 3.81
N LEU A 437 -5.97 0.73 5.11
CA LEU A 437 -5.56 -0.43 5.91
C LEU A 437 -6.51 -1.63 5.77
N GLU A 438 -7.83 -1.41 5.81
CA GLU A 438 -8.84 -2.46 5.69
C GLU A 438 -8.74 -3.21 4.36
N LYS A 439 -8.55 -2.47 3.26
CA LYS A 439 -8.38 -3.05 1.92
C LYS A 439 -7.12 -3.92 1.82
N VAL A 440 -6.02 -3.49 2.43
CA VAL A 440 -4.80 -4.31 2.50
C VAL A 440 -5.03 -5.57 3.34
N TYR A 441 -5.77 -5.46 4.45
CA TYR A 441 -6.11 -6.61 5.27
C TYR A 441 -6.97 -7.66 4.54
N GLU A 442 -7.83 -7.21 3.62
CA GLU A 442 -8.67 -8.09 2.79
C GLU A 442 -7.88 -8.81 1.68
N PHE A 443 -6.68 -8.36 1.35
CA PHE A 443 -5.87 -8.94 0.29
C PHE A 443 -5.76 -10.46 0.40
N ASN A 444 -6.01 -11.15 -0.71
CA ASN A 444 -5.77 -12.57 -0.87
C ASN A 444 -4.75 -12.77 -2.01
N PRO A 445 -3.56 -13.31 -1.74
CA PRO A 445 -2.55 -13.54 -2.77
C PRO A 445 -2.97 -14.57 -3.84
N ILE A 446 -3.91 -15.46 -3.53
CA ILE A 446 -4.45 -16.42 -4.51
C ILE A 446 -5.70 -15.81 -5.13
N PRO A 447 -5.64 -15.33 -6.39
CA PRO A 447 -6.80 -14.74 -7.04
C PRO A 447 -7.87 -15.77 -7.34
N GLU A 448 -9.12 -15.31 -7.38
CA GLU A 448 -10.24 -16.14 -7.83
C GLU A 448 -10.03 -16.61 -9.28
N GLY A 449 -10.46 -17.82 -9.59
CA GLY A 449 -10.35 -18.40 -10.93
C GLY A 449 -9.10 -19.22 -11.20
N LEU A 450 -8.19 -19.38 -10.22
CA LEU A 450 -7.12 -20.39 -10.26
C LEU A 450 -7.59 -21.70 -9.65
N LYS A 451 -7.22 -22.82 -10.28
CA LYS A 451 -7.35 -24.17 -9.71
C LYS A 451 -6.20 -24.43 -8.72
N ASP A 452 -6.37 -25.39 -7.81
CA ASP A 452 -5.34 -25.74 -6.82
C ASP A 452 -3.97 -26.04 -7.46
N GLN A 453 -3.98 -26.72 -8.62
CA GLN A 453 -2.75 -27.03 -9.37
C GLN A 453 -2.09 -25.79 -9.99
N GLU A 454 -2.84 -24.74 -10.26
CA GLU A 454 -2.34 -23.47 -10.79
C GLU A 454 -1.91 -22.54 -9.63
N ALA A 455 -2.65 -22.57 -8.53
CA ALA A 455 -2.37 -21.78 -7.32
C ALA A 455 -1.00 -22.10 -6.69
N GLN A 456 -0.43 -23.32 -6.89
CA GLN A 456 0.92 -23.68 -6.42
C GLN A 456 2.03 -22.79 -7.01
N TYR A 457 1.78 -22.13 -8.15
CA TYR A 457 2.73 -21.19 -8.76
C TYR A 457 2.73 -19.82 -8.11
N ILE A 458 1.74 -19.51 -7.27
CA ILE A 458 1.72 -18.24 -6.51
C ILE A 458 2.71 -18.35 -5.35
N LEU A 459 3.83 -17.64 -5.45
CA LEU A 459 4.86 -17.58 -4.40
C LEU A 459 4.40 -16.84 -3.16
N GLY A 460 3.52 -15.85 -3.34
CA GLY A 460 3.02 -14.96 -2.31
C GLY A 460 2.72 -13.57 -2.85
N GLY A 461 3.02 -12.55 -2.07
CA GLY A 461 2.77 -11.17 -2.47
C GLY A 461 3.78 -10.18 -1.93
N GLN A 462 3.67 -8.95 -2.42
CA GLN A 462 4.55 -7.85 -2.11
C GLN A 462 3.80 -6.53 -2.12
N ALA A 463 4.16 -5.59 -1.26
CA ALA A 463 3.75 -4.21 -1.41
C ALA A 463 4.87 -3.35 -1.98
N ASN A 464 4.50 -2.38 -2.82
CA ASN A 464 5.40 -1.47 -3.50
C ASN A 464 5.32 -0.07 -2.89
N LEU A 465 6.51 0.52 -2.66
CA LEU A 465 6.69 1.89 -2.20
C LEU A 465 7.50 2.65 -3.24
N TRP A 466 6.76 3.20 -4.22
CA TRP A 466 7.30 4.14 -5.20
C TRP A 466 7.50 5.50 -4.51
N THR A 467 8.64 6.14 -4.74
CA THR A 467 9.07 7.24 -3.87
C THR A 467 9.03 8.62 -4.52
N GLU A 468 8.27 8.80 -5.60
CA GLU A 468 8.08 10.11 -6.25
C GLU A 468 7.70 11.20 -5.25
N TYR A 469 6.88 10.85 -4.26
CA TYR A 469 6.38 11.75 -3.21
C TYR A 469 6.73 11.27 -1.80
N ILE A 470 7.77 10.43 -1.67
CA ILE A 470 8.24 9.94 -0.36
C ILE A 470 9.72 10.33 -0.19
N PRO A 471 10.02 11.59 0.16
CA PRO A 471 11.39 12.10 0.19
C PRO A 471 12.16 11.83 1.48
N SER A 472 11.52 11.29 2.51
CA SER A 472 12.16 11.07 3.81
C SER A 472 11.76 9.74 4.46
N PHE A 473 12.58 9.28 5.41
CA PHE A 473 12.33 8.04 6.15
C PHE A 473 11.05 8.14 7.02
N GLU A 474 10.76 9.31 7.58
CA GLU A 474 9.53 9.55 8.33
C GLU A 474 8.30 9.36 7.45
N GLN A 475 8.33 9.87 6.22
CA GLN A 475 7.23 9.69 5.28
C GLN A 475 7.17 8.26 4.75
N LEU A 476 8.32 7.61 4.53
CA LEU A 476 8.40 6.19 4.16
C LEU A 476 7.70 5.32 5.20
N THR A 477 8.01 5.52 6.48
CA THR A 477 7.39 4.73 7.55
C THR A 477 5.90 5.06 7.73
N TYR A 478 5.51 6.33 7.56
CA TYR A 478 4.11 6.74 7.53
C TYR A 478 3.32 6.03 6.43
N MET A 479 3.86 5.97 5.22
CA MET A 479 3.21 5.32 4.08
C MET A 479 3.20 3.79 4.22
N THR A 480 4.19 3.22 4.89
CA THR A 480 4.32 1.76 5.06
C THR A 480 3.43 1.23 6.19
N TYR A 481 3.41 1.90 7.35
CA TYR A 481 2.76 1.37 8.55
C TYR A 481 1.49 2.15 8.91
N PRO A 482 0.41 1.45 9.31
CA PRO A 482 0.35 0.02 9.66
C PRO A 482 0.02 -0.94 8.51
N ARG A 483 -0.06 -0.47 7.25
CA ARG A 483 -0.46 -1.31 6.10
C ARG A 483 0.42 -2.54 5.91
N ALA A 484 1.72 -2.42 6.15
CA ALA A 484 2.63 -3.57 6.09
C ALA A 484 2.25 -4.67 7.10
N ILE A 485 1.74 -4.32 8.28
CA ILE A 485 1.27 -5.31 9.26
C ILE A 485 0.05 -6.07 8.72
N ALA A 486 -0.88 -5.37 8.06
CA ALA A 486 -2.03 -6.01 7.42
C ALA A 486 -1.61 -6.93 6.27
N LEU A 487 -0.65 -6.50 5.44
CA LEU A 487 -0.08 -7.34 4.38
C LEU A 487 0.63 -8.57 4.95
N SER A 488 1.43 -8.39 6.01
CA SER A 488 2.11 -9.52 6.65
C SER A 488 1.11 -10.58 7.13
N GLN A 489 -0.04 -10.14 7.68
CA GLN A 489 -1.12 -11.05 8.07
C GLN A 489 -1.71 -11.81 6.87
N ALA A 490 -1.91 -11.12 5.74
CA ALA A 490 -2.41 -11.76 4.52
C ALA A 490 -1.43 -12.80 3.95
N LEU A 491 -0.12 -12.52 4.03
CA LEU A 491 0.94 -13.38 3.50
C LEU A 491 1.37 -14.48 4.46
N TRP A 492 1.23 -14.26 5.76
CA TRP A 492 1.56 -15.28 6.77
C TRP A 492 0.54 -16.41 6.76
N GLY A 493 -0.74 -16.08 6.61
CA GLY A 493 -1.82 -17.05 6.50
C GLY A 493 -2.51 -17.32 7.83
N GLY A 494 -3.11 -18.51 7.94
CA GLY A 494 -3.97 -18.84 9.04
C GLY A 494 -5.39 -18.27 8.87
N THR A 495 -6.29 -18.55 9.81
CA THR A 495 -7.65 -18.00 9.78
C THR A 495 -7.62 -16.51 10.12
N LYS A 496 -7.95 -15.68 9.13
CA LYS A 496 -8.07 -14.23 9.35
C LYS A 496 -9.15 -13.97 10.42
N ALA A 497 -8.79 -13.19 11.44
CA ALA A 497 -9.77 -12.66 12.37
C ALA A 497 -10.65 -11.62 11.65
N PRO A 498 -11.84 -11.28 12.17
CA PRO A 498 -12.56 -10.10 11.71
C PRO A 498 -11.67 -8.85 11.77
N TYR A 499 -11.75 -7.95 10.78
CA TYR A 499 -10.92 -6.76 10.71
C TYR A 499 -10.89 -5.95 12.02
N LYS A 500 -12.05 -5.81 12.70
CA LYS A 500 -12.12 -5.11 13.99
C LYS A 500 -11.24 -5.73 15.09
N ALA A 501 -11.12 -7.05 15.11
CA ALA A 501 -10.24 -7.71 16.08
C ALA A 501 -8.76 -7.46 15.76
N PHE A 502 -8.40 -7.49 14.48
CA PHE A 502 -7.06 -7.10 14.02
C PHE A 502 -6.75 -5.64 14.37
N GLU A 503 -7.68 -4.72 14.08
CA GLU A 503 -7.58 -3.31 14.43
C GLU A 503 -7.38 -3.10 15.94
N GLY A 504 -8.11 -3.84 16.78
CA GLY A 504 -7.96 -3.82 18.24
C GLY A 504 -6.55 -4.21 18.68
N VAL A 505 -5.99 -5.29 18.11
CA VAL A 505 -4.60 -5.72 18.38
C VAL A 505 -3.60 -4.67 17.94
N LEU A 506 -3.79 -4.08 16.76
CA LEU A 506 -2.93 -2.99 16.28
C LEU A 506 -2.89 -1.82 17.26
N LYS A 507 -4.06 -1.31 17.65
CA LYS A 507 -4.19 -0.16 18.55
C LYS A 507 -3.57 -0.40 19.91
N THR A 508 -3.80 -1.61 20.47
CA THR A 508 -3.38 -1.93 21.83
C THR A 508 -1.88 -2.23 21.93
N PHE A 509 -1.31 -2.93 20.96
CA PHE A 509 0.04 -3.48 21.10
C PHE A 509 1.05 -2.94 20.08
N HIS A 510 0.66 -2.80 18.81
CA HIS A 510 1.64 -2.54 17.74
C HIS A 510 1.87 -1.06 17.46
N ILE A 511 0.83 -0.24 17.45
CA ILE A 511 0.99 1.21 17.25
C ILE A 511 1.85 1.84 18.36
N PRO A 512 1.55 1.60 19.67
CA PRO A 512 2.41 2.12 20.72
C PRO A 512 3.87 1.63 20.63
N ARG A 513 4.05 0.35 20.27
CA ARG A 513 5.39 -0.22 20.08
C ARG A 513 6.16 0.46 18.96
N LEU A 514 5.54 0.68 17.80
CA LEU A 514 6.19 1.34 16.68
C LEU A 514 6.52 2.80 16.98
N MET A 515 5.59 3.54 17.58
CA MET A 515 5.79 4.95 17.94
C MET A 515 6.83 5.14 19.05
N GLY A 516 6.93 4.19 19.99
CA GLY A 516 7.93 4.18 21.05
C GLY A 516 9.26 3.53 20.66
N SER A 517 9.42 3.06 19.43
CA SER A 517 10.62 2.35 19.00
C SER A 517 11.80 3.30 18.77
N ILE A 518 13.01 2.76 18.95
CA ILE A 518 14.27 3.47 18.62
C ILE A 518 14.43 3.80 17.14
N LEU A 519 13.55 3.26 16.28
CA LEU A 519 13.61 3.44 14.83
C LEU A 519 12.99 4.76 14.37
N ASN A 520 12.41 5.56 15.28
CA ASN A 520 11.69 6.80 14.97
C ASN A 520 10.62 6.59 13.89
N THR A 521 9.78 5.59 14.09
CA THR A 521 8.76 5.21 13.13
C THR A 521 7.59 6.19 13.18
N ASN A 522 7.33 6.87 12.08
CA ASN A 522 6.09 7.63 11.92
C ASN A 522 4.99 6.67 11.42
N VAL A 523 3.90 6.53 12.16
CA VAL A 523 2.83 5.57 11.85
C VAL A 523 1.57 6.33 11.47
N SER A 524 0.97 5.94 10.34
CA SER A 524 -0.32 6.51 9.98
C SER A 524 -1.43 6.05 10.91
N LEU A 525 -2.17 7.01 11.42
CA LEU A 525 -3.36 6.79 12.22
C LEU A 525 -4.66 7.02 11.43
N SER A 526 -4.55 7.10 10.10
CA SER A 526 -5.68 7.40 9.20
C SER A 526 -6.85 6.41 9.34
N PHE A 527 -6.58 5.16 9.74
CA PHE A 527 -7.60 4.14 9.99
C PHE A 527 -8.40 4.38 11.29
N MET A 528 -7.92 5.25 12.19
CA MET A 528 -8.58 5.59 13.46
C MET A 528 -9.58 6.74 13.33
N LYS A 529 -9.79 7.26 12.11
CA LYS A 529 -10.58 8.48 11.88
C LYS A 529 -12.06 8.32 12.21
N PRO A 530 -12.69 9.44 12.62
CA PRO A 530 -14.10 9.45 12.95
C PRO A 530 -14.97 9.15 11.72
N SER A 531 -16.07 8.42 11.95
CA SER A 531 -17.15 8.31 10.97
C SER A 531 -18.13 9.47 11.15
N PHE A 532 -18.59 10.02 10.04
CA PHE A 532 -19.58 11.11 10.03
C PHE A 532 -20.95 10.53 9.68
N LYS A 533 -22.00 11.03 10.36
CA LYS A 533 -23.38 10.81 9.97
C LYS A 533 -24.11 12.15 9.94
N PHE A 534 -24.76 12.41 8.83
CA PHE A 534 -25.68 13.53 8.71
C PHE A 534 -27.08 13.07 9.08
N ASN A 535 -27.68 13.67 10.11
CA ASN A 535 -29.06 13.45 10.47
C ASN A 535 -29.88 14.66 10.04
N ARG A 536 -30.83 14.47 9.13
CA ARG A 536 -31.76 15.52 8.72
C ARG A 536 -32.89 15.59 9.73
N THR A 537 -33.09 16.77 10.31
CA THR A 537 -34.20 17.08 11.22
C THR A 537 -35.12 18.13 10.58
N PRO A 538 -36.36 18.32 11.10
CA PRO A 538 -37.23 19.41 10.65
C PRO A 538 -36.57 20.79 10.78
N ASP A 539 -35.71 21.00 11.77
CA ASP A 539 -35.09 22.27 12.14
C ASP A 539 -33.71 22.51 11.48
N GLY A 540 -33.16 21.48 10.78
CA GLY A 540 -31.88 21.59 10.11
C GLY A 540 -31.18 20.26 9.88
N ILE A 541 -29.88 20.30 9.71
CA ILE A 541 -29.01 19.14 9.53
C ILE A 541 -28.12 19.05 10.76
N SER A 542 -28.17 17.94 11.48
CA SER A 542 -27.22 17.66 12.56
C SER A 542 -26.11 16.77 12.03
N LEU A 543 -24.89 17.06 12.44
CA LEU A 543 -23.70 16.27 12.14
C LEU A 543 -23.35 15.48 13.38
N ALA A 544 -23.45 14.15 13.29
CA ALA A 544 -23.02 13.23 14.33
C ALA A 544 -21.64 12.67 13.99
N PHE A 545 -20.71 12.76 14.93
CA PHE A 545 -19.40 12.14 14.85
C PHE A 545 -19.43 10.83 15.63
N GLY A 546 -18.98 9.76 15.03
CA GLY A 546 -18.76 8.49 15.69
C GLY A 546 -17.26 8.18 15.68
N PHE A 547 -16.62 8.22 16.83
CA PHE A 547 -15.33 7.57 17.01
C PHE A 547 -15.61 6.12 17.38
N LYS A 548 -15.19 5.19 16.53
CA LYS A 548 -15.28 3.78 16.83
C LYS A 548 -14.16 3.41 17.80
N ASP A 549 -14.54 3.12 19.04
CA ASP A 549 -13.72 2.39 20.01
C ASP A 549 -12.31 2.98 20.30
N THR A 550 -12.23 4.29 20.63
CA THR A 550 -11.01 4.83 21.23
C THR A 550 -11.16 4.98 22.73
N ASN A 551 -10.20 4.48 23.50
CA ASN A 551 -10.06 4.79 24.93
C ASN A 551 -9.48 6.20 25.16
N GLU A 552 -9.47 7.06 24.16
CA GLU A 552 -8.80 8.37 24.18
C GLU A 552 -9.82 9.50 24.06
N SER A 553 -9.57 10.58 24.79
CA SER A 553 -10.37 11.81 24.70
C SER A 553 -10.08 12.56 23.41
N VAL A 554 -11.11 12.96 22.68
CA VAL A 554 -11.00 13.74 21.45
C VAL A 554 -11.62 15.12 21.67
N VAL A 555 -10.91 16.15 21.26
CA VAL A 555 -11.42 17.54 21.26
C VAL A 555 -11.92 17.89 19.88
N VAL A 556 -13.16 18.34 19.78
CA VAL A 556 -13.73 18.84 18.54
C VAL A 556 -13.96 20.34 18.69
N SER A 557 -13.34 21.15 17.86
CA SER A 557 -13.61 22.59 17.78
C SER A 557 -14.27 22.94 16.43
N ALA A 558 -15.12 23.92 16.42
CA ALA A 558 -15.78 24.38 15.21
C ALA A 558 -15.63 25.90 15.06
N ASN A 559 -15.18 26.37 13.89
CA ASN A 559 -15.08 27.79 13.53
C ASN A 559 -14.25 28.66 14.49
N ASP A 560 -12.97 28.32 14.70
CA ASP A 560 -12.02 29.09 15.52
C ASP A 560 -12.50 29.43 16.96
N ASP A 561 -13.59 28.84 17.43
CA ASP A 561 -14.02 28.89 18.82
C ASP A 561 -13.12 27.97 19.65
N HIS A 562 -12.31 28.53 20.53
CA HIS A 562 -11.37 27.81 21.40
C HIS A 562 -12.05 26.99 22.50
N ASP A 563 -13.37 27.02 22.62
CA ASP A 563 -14.15 26.20 23.54
C ASP A 563 -14.45 24.83 22.92
N GLY A 564 -13.41 23.97 22.87
CA GLY A 564 -13.55 22.59 22.42
C GLY A 564 -14.41 21.77 23.38
N VAL A 565 -15.25 20.89 22.84
CA VAL A 565 -16.01 19.91 23.63
C VAL A 565 -15.13 18.70 23.84
N TRP A 566 -14.81 18.36 25.09
CA TRP A 566 -14.10 17.14 25.49
C TRP A 566 -15.04 15.95 25.42
N LEU A 567 -14.63 14.91 24.72
CA LEU A 567 -15.38 13.67 24.57
C LEU A 567 -14.72 12.58 25.42
N ASP A 568 -15.45 12.08 26.41
CA ASP A 568 -15.00 11.08 27.36
C ASP A 568 -15.05 9.64 26.79
N HIS A 569 -14.24 8.75 27.38
CA HIS A 569 -14.14 7.33 27.04
C HIS A 569 -15.52 6.63 27.00
N ASN A 570 -15.70 5.72 26.06
CA ASN A 570 -16.83 4.79 25.96
C ASN A 570 -18.22 5.35 25.62
N LYS A 571 -18.34 6.56 25.10
CA LYS A 571 -19.63 7.05 24.60
C LYS A 571 -19.54 7.38 23.12
N THR A 572 -20.43 6.80 22.33
CA THR A 572 -20.77 7.34 21.01
C THR A 572 -21.36 8.72 21.28
N ILE A 573 -20.58 9.77 21.05
CA ILE A 573 -21.04 11.11 21.29
C ILE A 573 -21.55 11.66 19.99
N ALA A 574 -22.85 11.91 19.93
CA ALA A 574 -23.44 12.76 18.93
C ALA A 574 -23.09 14.20 19.32
N PHE A 575 -22.15 14.80 18.63
CA PHE A 575 -22.01 16.25 18.62
C PHE A 575 -23.14 16.76 17.75
N GLU A 576 -24.23 17.18 18.35
CA GLU A 576 -25.37 17.68 17.63
C GLU A 576 -25.27 19.21 17.53
N ARG A 577 -24.75 19.68 16.39
CA ARG A 577 -24.83 21.11 16.04
C ARG A 577 -25.72 21.26 14.83
N THR A 578 -26.77 22.08 14.98
CA THR A 578 -27.63 22.46 13.86
C THR A 578 -26.83 23.32 12.89
N ILE A 579 -26.49 22.78 11.72
CA ILE A 579 -25.80 23.50 10.65
C ILE A 579 -26.85 24.40 9.97
N LYS A 580 -26.71 25.70 10.12
CA LYS A 580 -27.57 26.67 9.42
C LYS A 580 -27.13 26.82 7.94
N ASN A 581 -28.11 26.86 7.06
CA ASN A 581 -28.05 26.68 5.59
C ASN A 581 -27.21 27.69 4.78
N THR A 582 -26.16 28.34 5.27
CA THR A 582 -25.54 29.44 4.50
C THR A 582 -24.03 29.64 4.67
N ALA A 583 -23.31 28.79 5.39
CA ALA A 583 -21.87 29.02 5.62
C ALA A 583 -21.04 27.74 5.46
N ALA A 584 -19.78 27.91 5.09
CA ALA A 584 -18.76 26.85 5.23
C ALA A 584 -18.43 26.67 6.72
N HIS A 585 -18.34 25.45 7.17
CA HIS A 585 -17.98 25.09 8.53
C HIS A 585 -16.62 24.40 8.51
N ASN A 586 -15.64 24.96 9.22
CA ASN A 586 -14.36 24.31 9.46
C ASN A 586 -14.48 23.56 10.80
N LEU A 587 -14.22 22.27 10.78
CA LEU A 587 -14.20 21.42 11.96
C LEU A 587 -12.78 20.94 12.14
N THR A 588 -12.19 21.19 13.29
CA THR A 588 -10.84 20.72 13.64
C THR A 588 -10.94 19.70 14.75
N PHE A 589 -10.28 18.59 14.58
CA PHE A 589 -10.23 17.48 15.53
C PHE A 589 -8.83 17.39 16.11
N PHE A 590 -8.75 17.29 17.42
CA PHE A 590 -7.50 17.02 18.13
C PHE A 590 -7.66 15.75 18.95
N SER A 591 -6.79 14.79 18.74
CA SER A 591 -6.58 13.67 19.65
C SER A 591 -5.12 13.68 20.10
N PRO A 592 -4.75 12.95 21.15
CA PRO A 592 -3.33 12.85 21.56
C PRO A 592 -2.40 12.36 20.46
N CYS A 593 -2.93 11.69 19.45
CA CYS A 593 -2.17 11.11 18.36
C CYS A 593 -2.30 11.84 17.01
N CYS A 594 -3.28 12.75 16.82
CA CYS A 594 -3.41 13.44 15.53
C CYS A 594 -4.30 14.69 15.62
N ALA A 595 -3.99 15.66 14.75
CA ALA A 595 -4.88 16.77 14.46
C ALA A 595 -5.39 16.62 13.03
N ASP A 596 -6.67 16.83 12.80
CA ASP A 596 -7.28 16.82 11.46
C ASP A 596 -8.32 17.91 11.31
N SER A 597 -8.55 18.38 10.11
CA SER A 597 -9.54 19.39 9.81
C SER A 597 -10.45 18.97 8.67
N LEU A 598 -11.73 19.29 8.80
CA LEU A 598 -12.75 19.02 7.81
C LEU A 598 -13.49 20.31 7.48
N ARG A 599 -13.57 20.64 6.20
CA ARG A 599 -14.38 21.76 5.73
C ARG A 599 -15.65 21.23 5.08
N ILE A 600 -16.81 21.58 5.64
CA ILE A 600 -18.12 21.18 5.11
C ILE A 600 -18.84 22.43 4.57
N ILE A 601 -19.36 22.34 3.36
CA ILE A 601 -20.19 23.36 2.73
C ILE A 601 -21.66 23.02 2.97
N SER A 602 -22.36 23.86 3.70
CA SER A 602 -23.77 23.66 3.97
C SER A 602 -24.65 24.02 2.77
N HIS A 603 -25.52 23.10 2.38
CA HIS A 603 -26.51 23.28 1.32
C HIS A 603 -27.75 22.41 1.54
N GLN A 604 -28.84 22.64 0.79
CA GLN A 604 -30.11 21.94 0.99
C GLN A 604 -30.07 20.43 0.66
N GLY A 605 -29.06 19.98 -0.10
CA GLY A 605 -28.82 18.58 -0.44
C GLY A 605 -27.90 17.84 0.53
N LEU A 606 -27.25 18.52 1.49
CA LEU A 606 -26.29 17.94 2.40
C LEU A 606 -26.88 16.73 3.14
N GLY A 607 -26.21 15.57 3.08
CA GLY A 607 -26.68 14.32 3.66
C GLY A 607 -27.97 13.78 3.05
N ALA A 608 -28.36 14.17 1.83
CA ALA A 608 -29.50 13.60 1.11
C ALA A 608 -29.23 12.15 0.73
N GLN A 609 -30.28 11.37 0.52
CA GLN A 609 -30.15 10.03 -0.01
C GLN A 609 -29.79 10.09 -1.49
N VAL A 610 -28.64 9.55 -1.85
CA VAL A 610 -28.21 9.40 -3.23
C VAL A 610 -28.44 7.96 -3.69
N THR A 611 -28.97 7.78 -4.89
CA THR A 611 -29.11 6.49 -5.54
C THR A 611 -28.45 6.55 -6.91
N TYR A 612 -27.39 5.79 -7.09
CA TYR A 612 -26.74 5.62 -8.38
C TYR A 612 -27.54 4.64 -9.23
N ILE A 613 -28.31 5.15 -10.22
CA ILE A 613 -29.03 4.30 -11.20
C ILE A 613 -28.03 3.72 -12.18
N THR A 614 -27.04 4.52 -12.59
CA THR A 614 -25.81 4.02 -13.22
C THR A 614 -24.79 3.84 -12.11
N PRO A 615 -24.38 2.59 -11.79
CA PRO A 615 -23.43 2.36 -10.71
C PRO A 615 -22.05 2.96 -11.04
N PRO A 616 -21.33 3.50 -10.05
CA PRO A 616 -19.95 3.90 -10.24
C PRO A 616 -19.07 2.67 -10.50
N ASN A 617 -17.89 2.89 -11.11
CA ASN A 617 -16.88 1.87 -11.20
C ASN A 617 -16.35 1.49 -9.80
N SER A 618 -16.22 0.21 -9.52
CA SER A 618 -15.84 -0.29 -8.17
C SER A 618 -14.50 0.24 -7.66
N ARG A 619 -13.59 0.68 -8.54
CA ARG A 619 -12.30 1.30 -8.15
C ARG A 619 -12.50 2.72 -7.61
N TYR A 620 -13.58 3.40 -8.00
CA TYR A 620 -13.85 4.81 -7.72
C TYR A 620 -15.24 5.02 -7.11
N ASP A 621 -15.76 3.98 -6.43
CA ASP A 621 -16.95 4.06 -5.61
C ASP A 621 -16.56 4.58 -4.21
N SER A 622 -16.71 5.87 -4.01
CA SER A 622 -16.37 6.54 -2.74
C SER A 622 -17.53 6.56 -1.73
N GLY A 623 -18.64 5.91 -2.05
CA GLY A 623 -19.81 5.75 -1.20
C GLY A 623 -20.96 6.71 -1.54
N ASP A 624 -22.14 6.40 -1.00
CA ASP A 624 -23.41 7.05 -1.36
C ASP A 624 -23.49 8.54 -0.99
N LEU A 625 -22.66 9.02 -0.07
CA LEU A 625 -22.70 10.40 0.38
C LEU A 625 -21.73 11.35 -0.34
N THR A 626 -20.78 10.84 -1.11
CA THR A 626 -19.71 11.67 -1.71
C THR A 626 -20.22 12.83 -2.56
N LEU A 627 -21.38 12.68 -3.19
CA LEU A 627 -21.99 13.78 -3.98
C LEU A 627 -22.77 14.81 -3.15
N VAL A 628 -22.93 14.58 -1.85
CA VAL A 628 -23.76 15.41 -0.96
C VAL A 628 -23.20 15.48 0.48
N ASP A 629 -21.90 15.30 0.64
CA ASP A 629 -21.24 15.35 1.95
C ASP A 629 -20.66 16.73 2.31
N GLY A 630 -20.82 17.69 1.40
CA GLY A 630 -20.34 19.06 1.57
C GLY A 630 -18.84 19.23 1.35
N GLN A 631 -18.16 18.24 0.79
CA GLN A 631 -16.73 18.29 0.56
C GLN A 631 -16.41 18.40 -0.94
N PHE A 632 -15.47 19.28 -1.27
CA PHE A 632 -14.96 19.35 -2.63
C PHE A 632 -13.80 18.36 -2.83
N GLY A 633 -13.76 17.73 -3.99
CA GLY A 633 -12.62 16.93 -4.41
C GLY A 633 -11.35 17.78 -4.50
N ALA A 634 -10.26 17.30 -3.89
CA ALA A 634 -8.98 18.02 -3.88
C ALA A 634 -8.24 17.90 -5.22
N ARG A 635 -7.35 18.83 -5.48
CA ARG A 635 -6.36 18.82 -6.55
C ARG A 635 -4.95 18.69 -5.94
N PRO A 636 -4.09 17.81 -6.45
CA PRO A 636 -4.36 16.81 -7.47
C PRO A 636 -5.47 15.86 -7.03
N TRP A 637 -6.20 15.29 -7.98
CA TRP A 637 -7.40 14.53 -7.67
C TRP A 637 -7.08 13.27 -6.81
N ARG A 638 -7.96 13.00 -5.84
CA ARG A 638 -7.86 11.85 -4.95
C ARG A 638 -9.08 10.96 -5.17
N GLY A 639 -8.87 9.69 -5.48
CA GLY A 639 -9.92 8.78 -5.87
C GLY A 639 -11.12 8.73 -4.92
N TYR A 640 -10.89 8.83 -3.61
CA TYR A 640 -11.94 8.75 -2.60
C TYR A 640 -12.79 10.03 -2.42
N GLN A 641 -12.39 11.15 -3.00
CA GLN A 641 -13.14 12.42 -2.97
C GLN A 641 -13.96 12.62 -4.26
N TRP A 642 -13.89 11.64 -5.14
CA TRP A 642 -14.54 11.66 -6.44
C TRP A 642 -15.23 10.32 -6.69
N VAL A 643 -16.42 10.38 -7.25
CA VAL A 643 -17.10 9.19 -7.74
C VAL A 643 -16.84 9.08 -9.23
N GLY A 644 -16.25 7.97 -9.68
CA GLY A 644 -15.84 7.77 -11.07
C GLY A 644 -16.69 6.76 -11.81
N PHE A 645 -17.00 7.08 -13.07
CA PHE A 645 -17.82 6.27 -13.96
C PHE A 645 -17.09 6.07 -15.28
N ASP A 646 -16.95 4.83 -15.73
CA ASP A 646 -16.32 4.43 -16.99
C ASP A 646 -17.33 4.37 -18.16
N THR A 647 -18.24 5.31 -18.20
CA THR A 647 -19.30 5.43 -19.20
C THR A 647 -19.55 6.89 -19.57
N ASN A 648 -20.07 7.10 -20.78
CA ASN A 648 -20.40 8.43 -21.29
C ASN A 648 -21.77 8.97 -20.85
N SER A 649 -22.55 8.21 -20.07
CA SER A 649 -23.85 8.67 -19.57
C SER A 649 -24.15 8.07 -18.21
N ILE A 650 -24.39 8.93 -17.21
CA ILE A 650 -24.70 8.52 -15.84
C ILE A 650 -26.05 9.09 -15.39
N THR A 651 -26.78 8.32 -14.61
CA THR A 651 -28.05 8.73 -14.02
C THR A 651 -28.04 8.55 -12.51
N ILE A 652 -28.31 9.65 -11.78
CA ILE A 652 -28.23 9.74 -10.34
C ILE A 652 -29.51 10.33 -9.80
N ARG A 653 -30.06 9.77 -8.74
CA ARG A 653 -31.21 10.31 -8.00
C ARG A 653 -30.75 10.87 -6.66
N ILE A 654 -31.17 12.11 -6.36
CA ILE A 654 -30.98 12.74 -5.04
C ILE A 654 -32.37 12.95 -4.43
N ASP A 655 -32.64 12.30 -3.30
CA ASP A 655 -33.88 12.47 -2.52
C ASP A 655 -33.64 13.41 -1.35
N LEU A 656 -34.31 14.55 -1.36
CA LEU A 656 -34.23 15.60 -0.33
C LEU A 656 -35.07 15.27 0.91
N GLY A 657 -35.75 14.12 0.95
CA GLY A 657 -36.59 13.66 2.06
C GLY A 657 -37.91 14.39 2.20
N LYS A 658 -37.97 15.66 1.80
CA LYS A 658 -39.19 16.50 1.85
C LYS A 658 -39.23 17.47 0.65
N LYS A 659 -40.45 17.94 0.33
CA LYS A 659 -40.61 18.95 -0.74
C LYS A 659 -39.88 20.26 -0.38
N THR A 660 -38.73 20.44 -1.02
CA THR A 660 -37.84 21.58 -0.77
C THR A 660 -37.89 22.57 -1.94
N LYS A 661 -37.91 23.88 -1.64
CA LYS A 661 -37.83 24.93 -2.64
C LYS A 661 -36.36 25.18 -2.97
N ILE A 662 -35.93 24.75 -4.13
CA ILE A 662 -34.56 24.93 -4.61
C ILE A 662 -34.48 26.19 -5.51
N LYS A 663 -33.34 26.86 -5.47
CA LYS A 663 -33.04 28.05 -6.31
C LYS A 663 -32.11 27.69 -7.46
N GLY A 664 -31.32 26.63 -7.30
CA GLY A 664 -30.36 26.17 -8.30
C GLY A 664 -29.55 24.97 -7.84
N LEU A 665 -28.65 24.55 -8.69
CA LEU A 665 -27.67 23.53 -8.42
C LEU A 665 -26.27 24.05 -8.78
N GLU A 666 -25.27 23.56 -8.09
CA GLU A 666 -23.89 23.67 -8.53
C GLU A 666 -23.32 22.27 -8.58
N LEU A 667 -22.86 21.85 -9.75
CA LEU A 667 -22.42 20.51 -10.02
C LEU A 667 -20.90 20.51 -10.21
N GLY A 668 -20.20 19.65 -9.48
CA GLY A 668 -18.77 19.51 -9.54
C GLY A 668 -18.33 18.31 -10.38
N PHE A 669 -17.42 18.55 -11.33
CA PHE A 669 -16.83 17.54 -12.21
C PHE A 669 -15.32 17.76 -12.30
N LEU A 670 -14.58 16.69 -12.49
CA LEU A 670 -13.15 16.72 -12.73
C LEU A 670 -12.85 16.80 -14.23
N ASN A 671 -11.85 17.62 -14.60
CA ASN A 671 -11.28 17.64 -15.93
C ASN A 671 -9.78 17.35 -15.85
N GLU A 672 -9.38 16.11 -16.18
CA GLU A 672 -8.00 15.64 -16.16
C GLU A 672 -7.73 14.76 -17.38
N PRO A 673 -7.56 15.37 -18.58
CA PRO A 673 -7.41 14.64 -19.84
C PRO A 673 -6.24 13.66 -19.87
N SER A 674 -5.17 13.93 -19.11
CA SER A 674 -4.03 13.00 -18.97
C SER A 674 -4.42 11.66 -18.35
N SER A 675 -5.51 11.64 -17.57
CA SER A 675 -6.10 10.45 -16.93
C SER A 675 -7.39 9.98 -17.61
N TRP A 676 -7.65 10.42 -18.85
CA TRP A 676 -8.86 10.13 -19.63
C TRP A 676 -10.16 10.63 -18.99
N ILE A 677 -10.07 11.60 -18.07
CA ILE A 677 -11.22 12.18 -17.38
C ILE A 677 -11.58 13.50 -18.06
N HIS A 678 -12.80 13.60 -18.57
CA HIS A 678 -13.25 14.76 -19.32
C HIS A 678 -14.51 15.35 -18.72
N LEU A 679 -14.70 16.67 -18.91
CA LEU A 679 -15.95 17.33 -18.52
C LEU A 679 -17.12 16.75 -19.31
N PRO A 680 -18.27 16.50 -18.64
CA PRO A 680 -19.49 16.19 -19.34
C PRO A 680 -19.95 17.36 -20.21
N GLU A 681 -20.78 17.09 -21.21
CA GLU A 681 -21.32 18.12 -22.11
C GLU A 681 -22.60 18.75 -21.57
N GLU A 682 -23.49 17.92 -21.02
CA GLU A 682 -24.79 18.39 -20.55
C GLU A 682 -25.32 17.59 -19.34
N VAL A 683 -26.20 18.20 -18.61
CA VAL A 683 -27.02 17.55 -17.59
C VAL A 683 -28.51 17.77 -17.86
N VAL A 684 -29.27 16.70 -17.79
CA VAL A 684 -30.73 16.70 -17.86
C VAL A 684 -31.27 16.53 -16.44
N ILE A 685 -32.03 17.51 -15.96
CA ILE A 685 -32.65 17.48 -14.63
C ILE A 685 -34.14 17.18 -14.78
N LEU A 686 -34.60 16.13 -14.06
CA LEU A 686 -36.00 15.75 -13.97
C LEU A 686 -36.44 15.82 -12.50
N THR A 687 -37.57 16.49 -12.21
CA THR A 687 -38.16 16.58 -10.87
C THR A 687 -39.24 15.51 -10.66
N ASP A 688 -39.71 15.35 -9.42
CA ASP A 688 -40.84 14.48 -9.04
C ASP A 688 -42.17 14.81 -9.77
N ARG A 689 -42.25 15.97 -10.43
CA ARG A 689 -43.40 16.41 -11.26
C ARG A 689 -43.15 16.22 -12.77
N ASN A 690 -42.20 15.39 -13.16
CA ASN A 690 -41.83 15.15 -14.56
C ASN A 690 -41.44 16.43 -15.36
N GLN A 691 -40.98 17.47 -14.67
CA GLN A 691 -40.45 18.65 -15.32
C GLN A 691 -39.00 18.42 -15.71
N ARG A 692 -38.77 18.35 -17.02
CA ARG A 692 -37.43 18.12 -17.59
C ARG A 692 -36.82 19.44 -18.06
N LYS A 693 -35.51 19.61 -17.80
CA LYS A 693 -34.74 20.71 -18.35
C LYS A 693 -33.29 20.28 -18.55
N THR A 694 -32.69 20.68 -19.67
CA THR A 694 -31.31 20.40 -20.02
C THR A 694 -30.45 21.65 -19.83
N PHE A 695 -29.22 21.48 -19.35
CA PHE A 695 -28.22 22.52 -19.16
C PHE A 695 -26.88 22.04 -19.67
N LYS A 696 -26.10 22.96 -20.27
CA LYS A 696 -24.72 22.68 -20.64
C LYS A 696 -23.79 22.73 -19.42
N ILE A 697 -22.82 21.84 -19.39
CA ILE A 697 -21.69 21.89 -18.46
C ILE A 697 -20.59 22.73 -19.12
N THR A 698 -20.13 23.78 -18.45
CA THR A 698 -19.21 24.76 -19.04
C THR A 698 -17.88 24.87 -18.29
N SER A 699 -17.81 24.28 -17.10
CA SER A 699 -16.64 24.31 -16.23
C SER A 699 -16.73 23.19 -15.19
N GLU A 700 -15.63 22.92 -14.50
CA GLU A 700 -15.56 21.95 -13.40
C GLU A 700 -16.57 22.22 -12.28
N ARG A 701 -16.91 23.49 -12.03
CA ARG A 701 -17.97 23.93 -11.13
C ARG A 701 -19.02 24.67 -11.95
N THR A 702 -20.06 23.97 -12.38
CA THR A 702 -21.11 24.57 -13.19
C THR A 702 -22.32 24.93 -12.33
N SER A 703 -22.61 26.23 -12.21
CA SER A 703 -23.79 26.74 -11.50
C SER A 703 -25.00 26.84 -12.41
N ILE A 704 -26.10 26.24 -11.99
CA ILE A 704 -27.37 26.14 -12.73
C ILE A 704 -28.48 26.86 -11.96
N THR A 705 -29.13 27.83 -12.57
CA THR A 705 -30.35 28.41 -12.01
C THR A 705 -31.55 27.54 -12.36
N TYR A 706 -32.16 26.92 -11.32
CA TYR A 706 -33.30 26.02 -11.47
C TYR A 706 -34.27 26.16 -10.30
N ARG A 707 -35.20 27.07 -10.41
CA ARG A 707 -36.17 27.42 -9.32
C ARG A 707 -37.36 26.47 -9.37
N LYS A 708 -37.42 25.52 -8.46
CA LYS A 708 -38.50 24.52 -8.35
C LYS A 708 -38.76 24.13 -6.90
N LYS A 709 -39.94 23.57 -6.65
CA LYS A 709 -40.26 22.90 -5.38
C LYS A 709 -40.38 21.42 -5.67
N THR A 710 -39.47 20.62 -5.18
CA THR A 710 -39.38 19.19 -5.45
C THR A 710 -38.88 18.44 -4.22
N GLN A 711 -39.21 17.16 -4.12
CA GLN A 711 -38.66 16.25 -3.12
C GLN A 711 -37.46 15.48 -3.67
N SER A 712 -37.45 15.21 -4.96
CA SER A 712 -36.34 14.48 -5.57
C SER A 712 -35.89 15.10 -6.89
N LEU A 713 -34.64 14.88 -7.23
CA LEU A 713 -33.99 15.26 -8.47
C LEU A 713 -33.41 14.01 -9.11
N LEU A 714 -33.77 13.78 -10.39
CA LEU A 714 -33.11 12.79 -11.23
C LEU A 714 -32.21 13.54 -12.21
N LEU A 715 -30.92 13.30 -12.11
CA LEU A 715 -29.87 13.94 -12.91
C LEU A 715 -29.33 12.92 -13.90
N THR A 716 -29.47 13.17 -15.20
CA THR A 716 -28.78 12.40 -16.24
C THR A 716 -27.69 13.28 -16.82
N VAL A 717 -26.43 12.91 -16.57
CA VAL A 717 -25.25 13.62 -17.05
C VAL A 717 -24.73 12.89 -18.27
N LYS A 718 -24.44 13.61 -19.36
CA LYS A 718 -23.92 13.06 -20.60
C LYS A 718 -22.52 13.63 -20.85
N GLY A 719 -21.57 12.75 -21.05
CA GLY A 719 -20.20 13.06 -21.44
C GLY A 719 -19.99 12.91 -22.95
N LEU A 720 -18.73 13.05 -23.34
CA LEU A 720 -18.28 12.82 -24.71
C LEU A 720 -18.49 11.34 -25.10
N GLU A 721 -18.80 11.06 -26.35
CA GLU A 721 -18.90 9.69 -26.85
C GLU A 721 -17.53 8.99 -26.88
N SER A 722 -16.50 9.73 -27.26
CA SER A 722 -15.11 9.26 -27.28
C SER A 722 -14.14 10.41 -27.03
N ILE A 723 -12.92 10.08 -26.59
CA ILE A 723 -11.85 11.05 -26.40
C ILE A 723 -11.45 11.63 -27.76
N PRO A 724 -11.41 12.98 -27.90
CA PRO A 724 -11.09 13.65 -29.15
C PRO A 724 -9.68 13.31 -29.68
N PRO A 725 -9.48 13.43 -31.02
CA PRO A 725 -8.17 13.27 -31.63
C PRO A 725 -7.11 14.18 -31.04
N GLY A 726 -5.88 13.65 -30.86
CA GLY A 726 -4.73 14.37 -30.33
C GLY A 726 -4.66 14.45 -28.81
N LEU A 727 -5.62 13.85 -28.09
CA LEU A 727 -5.57 13.74 -26.62
C LEU A 727 -5.19 12.33 -26.17
N PRO A 728 -4.59 12.18 -24.98
CA PRO A 728 -4.29 10.86 -24.41
C PRO A 728 -5.53 9.97 -24.36
N GLY A 729 -5.43 8.76 -24.89
CA GLY A 729 -6.54 7.83 -24.95
C GLY A 729 -7.53 8.08 -26.11
N GLU A 730 -7.13 8.82 -27.15
CA GLU A 730 -7.94 9.08 -28.34
C GLU A 730 -8.77 7.86 -28.78
N GLY A 731 -10.07 8.08 -29.04
CA GLY A 731 -11.01 7.06 -29.49
C GLY A 731 -11.62 6.19 -28.39
N ASN A 732 -11.08 6.16 -27.18
CA ASN A 732 -11.67 5.45 -26.04
C ASN A 732 -12.82 6.24 -25.41
N THR A 733 -13.67 5.55 -24.63
CA THR A 733 -14.70 6.20 -23.83
C THR A 733 -14.05 6.95 -22.67
N PRO A 734 -14.30 8.28 -22.52
CA PRO A 734 -13.77 9.04 -21.40
C PRO A 734 -14.48 8.68 -20.09
N TRP A 735 -13.79 8.91 -19.00
CA TRP A 735 -14.36 8.82 -17.65
C TRP A 735 -15.12 10.09 -17.29
N ILE A 736 -16.19 9.93 -16.50
CA ILE A 736 -16.88 11.02 -15.78
C ILE A 736 -16.57 10.89 -14.31
N PHE A 737 -15.98 11.93 -13.70
CA PHE A 737 -15.72 12.03 -12.27
C PHE A 737 -16.51 13.19 -11.70
N ALA A 738 -17.25 12.92 -10.62
CA ALA A 738 -18.03 13.92 -9.91
C ALA A 738 -17.67 13.92 -8.42
N ASP A 739 -17.74 15.10 -7.78
CA ASP A 739 -17.49 15.25 -6.34
C ASP A 739 -18.76 15.72 -5.59
N GLU A 740 -19.01 17.01 -5.47
CA GLU A 740 -20.09 17.58 -4.67
C GLU A 740 -21.17 18.23 -5.56
N PHE A 741 -22.44 17.90 -5.32
CA PHE A 741 -23.61 18.47 -5.96
C PHE A 741 -24.38 19.36 -4.97
N ILE A 742 -24.06 20.64 -4.97
CA ILE A 742 -24.67 21.63 -4.08
C ILE A 742 -26.09 21.95 -4.54
N VAL A 743 -27.07 21.72 -3.67
CA VAL A 743 -28.47 22.13 -3.89
C VAL A 743 -28.73 23.46 -3.20
N LYS A 744 -28.93 24.55 -3.98
CA LYS A 744 -29.08 25.93 -3.51
C LYS A 744 -30.54 26.28 -3.19
#